data_9848c64bbcefa404659f795b430c7ec7
#
_entry.id   9848c64bbcefa404659f795b430c7ec7
#
_cell.length_a   1.000
_cell.length_b   1.000
_cell.length_c   1.000
_cell.angle_alpha   90.00
_cell.angle_beta   90.00
_cell.angle_gamma   90.00
#
_symmetry.space_group_name_H-M   'P 1'
#
loop_
_entity.id
_entity.type
_entity.pdbx_description
1 polymer ?
#
loop_
_entity_poly.entity_id
_entity_poly.type
_entity_poly.pdbx_seq_one_letter_code
_entity_poly.pdbx_strand_id
1 'polypeptide(L)'
;MKKLIFLLFTIFCCSQANCITKVACIGNSITYGMGISNRNHDSYPAQLQQMLGEKYEIGNFGKSGATLLRKGHMPYMQQIEFAKALEFKPDIVVIHLGINDTDPRDWPNYRDEFIGDYRALIDTFRTINKKCRIFISKMTPIGHQHRRFDSGTRVWHEEIQQAIITIANTAKDVQLIDFYEPLLPYPNLIPDALHPNETGAKILAETVYRHITGDFGGLQMPDIYSDNMILQHNQPITIRGIANAGEQVTVEIGKQKQKTVAAPNGKWEITLKPLKSSEVYTLSIATKHQKLTYKNVLAGEVWLCSGQSNMEFQLSRSFNAEKEIGNALHTDIRLYNMKPRWRTDNNEWSTEALDSINMLKYFSKNHWEICQPNTVENFSAIAYYFGKVLHDSLNVPIGLICNAVGGSPIESWIDRPNIEEHLPAVLRNWEENDFIQEWVRKRAALNIQKSNDPQQRHPYHPCYLYESAIAPLAQFPIKGVIWYQGESNAHNYETHSNLFKMLVASWRKSWENDEMPFYYVQLSSLNRPSWTWFRNSQRLLLDEIPYTGMAVSTDCGDSLDVHPILKKEVGDRLAAWALNKTYSLKKITPSGPLFKNASFSGHEVVVSFEYDKDLHTSDNAPLRTFELAGEDGIFYPAEATISRNKVKVKSKKVKKPKMIRYAWQPYTNANLVNNTGFPASTFRAEKTE
;
A
#
# COMPACT_ATOMS: atom_id res chain seq x y z
N MET A 1 40.38 -10.95 84.13
CA MET A 1 40.21 -11.99 83.14
C MET A 1 39.06 -11.63 82.19
N LYS A 2 39.41 -11.07 81.03
CA LYS A 2 38.44 -10.68 80.02
C LYS A 2 38.39 -11.80 78.98
N LYS A 3 37.21 -12.47 78.78
CA LYS A 3 36.96 -13.50 77.74
C LYS A 3 36.63 -12.79 76.45
N LEU A 4 37.45 -13.02 75.42
CA LEU A 4 37.22 -12.55 74.05
C LEU A 4 36.39 -13.62 73.37
N ILE A 5 35.18 -13.28 72.92
CA ILE A 5 34.30 -14.12 72.12
C ILE A 5 34.55 -13.75 70.66
N PHE A 6 35.15 -14.70 69.87
CA PHE A 6 35.30 -14.61 68.41
C PHE A 6 33.98 -15.07 67.75
N LEU A 7 33.30 -14.16 67.10
CA LEU A 7 32.11 -14.45 66.31
C LEU A 7 32.57 -14.71 64.87
N LEU A 8 32.57 -15.98 64.46
CA LEU A 8 32.77 -16.36 63.03
C LEU A 8 31.51 -15.96 62.23
N PHE A 9 31.62 -14.93 61.39
CA PHE A 9 30.64 -14.65 60.33
C PHE A 9 30.95 -15.55 59.14
N THR A 10 30.23 -16.65 58.96
CA THR A 10 30.19 -17.42 57.72
C THR A 10 29.38 -16.68 56.71
N ILE A 11 30.02 -16.03 55.73
CA ILE A 11 29.38 -15.44 54.56
C ILE A 11 28.92 -16.58 53.67
N PHE A 12 27.63 -16.91 53.73
CA PHE A 12 26.98 -17.77 52.74
C PHE A 12 26.87 -16.99 51.43
N CYS A 13 27.86 -17.10 50.54
CA CYS A 13 27.70 -16.74 49.15
C CYS A 13 26.66 -17.69 48.51
N CYS A 14 25.41 -17.35 48.56
CA CYS A 14 24.45 -17.95 47.67
C CYS A 14 24.82 -17.52 46.23
N SER A 15 25.65 -18.32 45.59
CA SER A 15 25.72 -18.30 44.12
C SER A 15 24.33 -18.68 43.62
N GLN A 16 23.53 -17.68 43.20
CA GLN A 16 22.39 -17.95 42.37
C GLN A 16 22.95 -18.59 41.10
N ALA A 17 22.83 -19.90 41.01
CA ALA A 17 23.05 -20.60 39.75
C ALA A 17 22.10 -19.93 38.75
N ASN A 18 22.66 -19.18 37.80
CA ASN A 18 21.91 -18.63 36.70
C ASN A 18 21.29 -19.84 35.96
N CYS A 19 19.99 -20.09 36.21
CA CYS A 19 19.28 -21.16 35.51
C CYS A 19 19.15 -20.74 34.06
N ILE A 20 19.85 -21.45 33.15
CA ILE A 20 19.77 -21.16 31.71
C ILE A 20 18.36 -21.51 31.24
N THR A 21 17.70 -20.59 30.59
CA THR A 21 16.36 -20.81 30.00
C THR A 21 16.49 -21.53 28.67
N LYS A 22 15.85 -22.69 28.55
CA LYS A 22 15.91 -23.54 27.36
C LYS A 22 14.78 -23.21 26.38
N VAL A 23 15.15 -22.89 25.14
CA VAL A 23 14.20 -22.58 24.07
C VAL A 23 14.30 -23.63 22.96
N ALA A 24 13.25 -24.38 22.73
CA ALA A 24 13.18 -25.32 21.61
C ALA A 24 12.51 -24.69 20.40
N CYS A 25 13.22 -24.51 19.31
CA CYS A 25 12.67 -24.13 18.00
C CYS A 25 12.29 -25.40 17.24
N ILE A 26 11.00 -25.65 17.13
CA ILE A 26 10.38 -26.82 16.50
C ILE A 26 9.83 -26.42 15.15
N GLY A 27 10.05 -27.23 14.13
CA GLY A 27 9.50 -26.90 12.83
C GLY A 27 10.02 -27.77 11.68
N ASN A 28 9.88 -27.21 10.51
CA ASN A 28 10.21 -27.84 9.23
C ASN A 28 11.60 -27.40 8.69
N SER A 29 11.75 -27.39 7.37
CA SER A 29 12.97 -26.96 6.67
C SER A 29 13.37 -25.50 6.98
N ILE A 30 12.43 -24.63 7.25
CA ILE A 30 12.70 -23.21 7.57
C ILE A 30 13.36 -23.12 8.95
N THR A 31 12.84 -23.84 9.93
CA THR A 31 13.47 -23.94 11.26
C THR A 31 14.83 -24.63 11.17
N TYR A 32 14.94 -25.69 10.36
CA TYR A 32 16.21 -26.35 10.07
C TYR A 32 17.25 -25.38 9.52
N GLY A 33 16.87 -24.43 8.66
CA GLY A 33 17.74 -23.51 7.95
C GLY A 33 18.13 -24.03 6.56
N MET A 34 17.15 -24.60 5.82
CA MET A 34 17.35 -25.04 4.44
C MET A 34 17.72 -23.86 3.55
N GLY A 35 18.71 -24.04 2.67
CA GLY A 35 19.19 -22.99 1.76
C GLY A 35 20.21 -22.02 2.40
N ILE A 36 20.45 -22.08 3.71
CA ILE A 36 21.41 -21.23 4.43
C ILE A 36 22.78 -21.91 4.46
N SER A 37 23.81 -21.22 3.94
CA SER A 37 25.14 -21.75 3.79
C SER A 37 25.80 -22.13 5.13
N ASN A 38 25.73 -21.23 6.12
CA ASN A 38 26.26 -21.52 7.48
C ASN A 38 25.09 -21.64 8.46
N ARG A 39 24.32 -22.72 8.37
CA ARG A 39 23.15 -22.98 9.19
C ARG A 39 23.37 -22.83 10.71
N ASN A 40 24.54 -23.24 11.20
CA ASN A 40 24.84 -23.18 12.63
C ASN A 40 25.07 -21.76 13.15
N HIS A 41 25.21 -20.78 12.25
CA HIS A 41 25.39 -19.37 12.58
C HIS A 41 24.19 -18.53 12.12
N ASP A 42 23.65 -18.81 10.93
CA ASP A 42 22.73 -17.91 10.22
C ASP A 42 21.28 -18.42 10.14
N SER A 43 20.96 -19.66 10.57
CA SER A 43 19.56 -20.07 10.74
C SER A 43 18.86 -19.23 11.81
N TYR A 44 17.53 -19.06 11.74
CA TYR A 44 16.85 -18.22 12.73
C TYR A 44 17.06 -18.68 14.18
N PRO A 45 17.11 -19.99 14.52
CA PRO A 45 17.44 -20.42 15.89
C PRO A 45 18.87 -20.03 16.31
N ALA A 46 19.84 -20.11 15.40
CA ALA A 46 21.22 -19.73 15.68
C ALA A 46 21.37 -18.21 15.88
N GLN A 47 20.73 -17.40 15.03
CA GLN A 47 20.70 -15.95 15.19
C GLN A 47 19.93 -15.54 16.46
N LEU A 48 18.86 -16.26 16.83
CA LEU A 48 18.14 -16.05 18.09
C LEU A 48 19.05 -16.31 19.30
N GLN A 49 19.89 -17.34 19.25
CA GLN A 49 20.90 -17.60 20.29
C GLN A 49 21.85 -16.42 20.47
N GLN A 50 22.32 -15.85 19.36
CA GLN A 50 23.20 -14.66 19.40
C GLN A 50 22.50 -13.46 20.04
N MET A 51 21.22 -13.24 19.74
CA MET A 51 20.43 -12.11 20.26
C MET A 51 20.11 -12.28 21.75
N LEU A 52 19.78 -13.48 22.20
CA LEU A 52 19.39 -13.74 23.59
C LEU A 52 20.58 -13.93 24.54
N GLY A 53 21.76 -14.28 23.99
CA GLY A 53 23.00 -14.44 24.73
C GLY A 53 23.01 -15.68 25.67
N GLU A 54 23.96 -15.69 26.61
CA GLU A 54 24.29 -16.85 27.45
C GLU A 54 23.25 -17.23 28.51
N LYS A 55 22.26 -16.36 28.73
CA LYS A 55 21.15 -16.68 29.65
C LYS A 55 20.14 -17.66 29.06
N TYR A 56 20.27 -17.95 27.78
CA TYR A 56 19.39 -18.83 27.03
C TYR A 56 20.21 -19.90 26.32
N GLU A 57 19.63 -21.09 26.19
CA GLU A 57 20.11 -22.19 25.36
C GLU A 57 19.08 -22.51 24.30
N ILE A 58 19.43 -22.30 23.01
CA ILE A 58 18.49 -22.46 21.90
C ILE A 58 18.76 -23.79 21.17
N GLY A 59 17.78 -24.68 21.20
CA GLY A 59 17.79 -25.92 20.42
C GLY A 59 17.10 -25.78 19.09
N ASN A 60 17.80 -26.11 17.99
CA ASN A 60 17.22 -26.22 16.66
C ASN A 60 16.74 -27.66 16.41
N PHE A 61 15.43 -27.88 16.44
CA PHE A 61 14.78 -29.16 16.20
C PHE A 61 13.95 -29.14 14.91
N GLY A 62 14.40 -28.38 13.91
CA GLY A 62 13.79 -28.34 12.58
C GLY A 62 14.04 -29.63 11.79
N LYS A 63 13.00 -30.15 11.13
CA LYS A 63 13.07 -31.30 10.23
C LYS A 63 12.54 -30.95 8.86
N SER A 64 13.42 -30.93 7.86
CA SER A 64 13.01 -30.64 6.48
C SER A 64 11.92 -31.60 6.00
N GLY A 65 10.85 -31.06 5.40
CA GLY A 65 9.71 -31.83 4.90
C GLY A 65 8.68 -32.22 5.96
N ALA A 66 8.92 -31.95 7.25
CA ALA A 66 8.00 -32.40 8.30
C ALA A 66 6.64 -31.69 8.23
N THR A 67 5.58 -32.47 8.41
CA THR A 67 4.20 -32.04 8.52
C THR A 67 3.74 -31.96 9.98
N LEU A 68 2.79 -31.12 10.27
CA LEU A 68 2.10 -31.13 11.55
C LEU A 68 1.15 -32.33 11.67
N LEU A 69 0.38 -32.59 10.60
CA LEU A 69 -0.56 -33.68 10.53
C LEU A 69 0.11 -35.03 10.85
N ARG A 70 -0.44 -35.77 11.82
CA ARG A 70 0.09 -37.06 12.26
C ARG A 70 -0.10 -38.16 11.21
N LYS A 71 -1.05 -37.99 10.29
CA LYS A 71 -1.25 -38.82 9.11
C LYS A 71 -0.63 -38.26 7.84
N GLY A 72 0.06 -37.12 7.93
CA GLY A 72 0.76 -36.51 6.82
C GLY A 72 1.89 -37.40 6.31
N HIS A 73 2.47 -37.04 5.17
CA HIS A 73 3.50 -37.84 4.51
C HIS A 73 4.83 -37.89 5.30
N MET A 74 5.07 -36.95 6.22
CA MET A 74 6.26 -36.93 7.12
C MET A 74 5.91 -36.30 8.47
N PRO A 75 5.14 -36.98 9.35
CA PRO A 75 4.69 -36.42 10.62
C PRO A 75 5.85 -36.02 11.53
N TYR A 76 5.87 -34.78 12.00
CA TYR A 76 6.93 -34.26 12.87
C TYR A 76 7.03 -35.07 14.18
N MET A 77 5.93 -35.45 14.77
CA MET A 77 5.88 -36.22 16.04
C MET A 77 6.48 -37.65 15.92
N GLN A 78 6.78 -38.10 14.70
CA GLN A 78 7.45 -39.37 14.44
C GLN A 78 8.93 -39.22 14.11
N GLN A 79 9.48 -37.99 14.08
CA GLN A 79 10.86 -37.73 13.72
C GLN A 79 11.79 -37.76 14.95
N ILE A 80 13.06 -38.05 14.72
CA ILE A 80 14.05 -38.06 15.79
C ILE A 80 14.26 -36.68 16.42
N GLU A 81 14.06 -35.60 15.64
CA GLU A 81 14.14 -34.23 16.09
C GLU A 81 13.09 -33.92 17.16
N PHE A 82 11.89 -34.50 17.05
CA PHE A 82 10.86 -34.39 18.07
C PHE A 82 11.29 -35.08 19.40
N ALA A 83 11.81 -36.30 19.33
CA ALA A 83 12.31 -37.01 20.52
C ALA A 83 13.42 -36.21 21.22
N LYS A 84 14.38 -35.64 20.45
CA LYS A 84 15.44 -34.79 20.99
C LYS A 84 14.88 -33.50 21.62
N ALA A 85 13.85 -32.90 21.05
CA ALA A 85 13.21 -31.73 21.61
C ALA A 85 12.55 -32.03 22.97
N LEU A 86 11.98 -33.22 23.16
CA LEU A 86 11.43 -33.67 24.45
C LEU A 86 12.53 -33.92 25.48
N GLU A 87 13.63 -34.56 25.08
CA GLU A 87 14.81 -34.79 25.94
C GLU A 87 15.47 -33.47 26.37
N PHE A 88 15.41 -32.42 25.55
CA PHE A 88 15.93 -31.11 25.85
C PHE A 88 15.21 -30.43 27.02
N LYS A 89 13.96 -30.82 27.33
CA LYS A 89 13.09 -30.29 28.41
C LYS A 89 12.98 -28.76 28.39
N PRO A 90 12.42 -28.18 27.34
CA PRO A 90 12.41 -26.74 27.15
C PRO A 90 11.52 -26.00 28.16
N ASP A 91 11.92 -24.75 28.47
CA ASP A 91 11.12 -23.79 29.21
C ASP A 91 10.24 -22.97 28.26
N ILE A 92 10.68 -22.85 27.02
CA ILE A 92 9.97 -22.14 25.93
C ILE A 92 10.01 -23.01 24.69
N VAL A 93 8.85 -23.11 23.99
CA VAL A 93 8.76 -23.79 22.70
C VAL A 93 8.21 -22.82 21.65
N VAL A 94 8.89 -22.74 20.51
CA VAL A 94 8.46 -21.99 19.33
C VAL A 94 8.17 -23.00 18.22
N ILE A 95 6.91 -23.05 17.76
CA ILE A 95 6.45 -24.05 16.78
C ILE A 95 6.18 -23.36 15.44
N HIS A 96 6.88 -23.77 14.39
CA HIS A 96 6.66 -23.37 13.00
C HIS A 96 6.42 -24.59 12.12
N LEU A 97 5.19 -25.07 12.08
CA LEU A 97 4.70 -26.19 11.27
C LEU A 97 3.44 -25.81 10.51
N GLY A 98 3.10 -26.56 9.48
CA GLY A 98 1.92 -26.36 8.64
C GLY A 98 2.24 -26.15 7.15
N ILE A 99 3.42 -25.61 6.81
CA ILE A 99 3.74 -25.28 5.41
C ILE A 99 3.86 -26.53 4.51
N ASN A 100 4.35 -27.64 5.03
CA ASN A 100 4.40 -28.90 4.30
C ASN A 100 3.06 -29.61 4.23
N ASP A 101 2.16 -29.29 5.15
CA ASP A 101 0.78 -29.77 5.16
C ASP A 101 -0.04 -29.24 3.97
N THR A 102 0.44 -28.20 3.27
CA THR A 102 -0.11 -27.75 1.99
C THR A 102 0.12 -28.73 0.83
N ASP A 103 0.72 -29.90 1.07
CA ASP A 103 0.89 -30.93 0.05
C ASP A 103 -0.46 -31.56 -0.31
N PRO A 104 -0.72 -31.89 -1.60
CA PRO A 104 -1.93 -32.58 -2.03
C PRO A 104 -2.17 -33.95 -1.39
N ARG A 105 -1.13 -34.56 -0.83
CA ARG A 105 -1.23 -35.83 -0.08
C ARG A 105 -1.78 -35.64 1.32
N ASP A 106 -1.70 -34.44 1.87
CA ASP A 106 -1.94 -34.16 3.28
C ASP A 106 -3.26 -33.37 3.45
N TRP A 107 -3.27 -32.06 3.11
CA TRP A 107 -4.38 -31.17 3.46
C TRP A 107 -5.74 -31.60 2.93
N PRO A 108 -5.89 -31.97 1.65
CA PRO A 108 -7.20 -32.38 1.13
C PRO A 108 -7.80 -33.58 1.84
N ASN A 109 -6.93 -34.43 2.43
CA ASN A 109 -7.31 -35.70 3.06
C ASN A 109 -7.53 -35.60 4.57
N TYR A 110 -6.76 -34.73 5.27
CA TYR A 110 -6.70 -34.78 6.73
C TYR A 110 -6.91 -33.41 7.40
N ARG A 111 -7.42 -32.40 6.68
CA ARG A 111 -7.61 -31.02 7.19
C ARG A 111 -8.37 -30.95 8.52
N ASP A 112 -9.37 -31.80 8.73
CA ASP A 112 -10.20 -31.82 9.92
C ASP A 112 -9.43 -32.28 11.18
N GLU A 113 -8.30 -32.94 11.01
CA GLU A 113 -7.46 -33.44 12.10
C GLU A 113 -6.43 -32.39 12.57
N PHE A 114 -6.14 -31.36 11.77
CA PHE A 114 -5.05 -30.41 11.98
C PHE A 114 -5.08 -29.75 13.37
N ILE A 115 -6.23 -29.22 13.78
CA ILE A 115 -6.36 -28.53 15.07
C ILE A 115 -6.15 -29.54 16.23
N GLY A 116 -6.68 -30.76 16.10
CA GLY A 116 -6.50 -31.81 17.09
C GLY A 116 -5.05 -32.25 17.23
N ASP A 117 -4.38 -32.44 16.11
CA ASP A 117 -2.96 -32.84 16.06
C ASP A 117 -2.04 -31.75 16.61
N TYR A 118 -2.35 -30.48 16.30
CA TYR A 118 -1.57 -29.35 16.84
C TYR A 118 -1.71 -29.26 18.37
N ARG A 119 -2.92 -29.42 18.88
CA ARG A 119 -3.16 -29.44 20.34
C ARG A 119 -2.43 -30.59 21.02
N ALA A 120 -2.44 -31.80 20.43
CA ALA A 120 -1.68 -32.93 20.93
C ALA A 120 -0.18 -32.64 21.02
N LEU A 121 0.39 -31.96 20.03
CA LEU A 121 1.79 -31.53 20.05
C LEU A 121 2.05 -30.57 21.22
N ILE A 122 1.21 -29.53 21.39
CA ILE A 122 1.31 -28.58 22.49
C ILE A 122 1.21 -29.28 23.86
N ASP A 123 0.25 -30.15 24.03
CA ASP A 123 0.01 -30.85 25.30
C ASP A 123 1.15 -31.81 25.66
N THR A 124 1.85 -32.37 24.68
CA THR A 124 3.03 -33.20 24.93
C THR A 124 4.13 -32.38 25.63
N PHE A 125 4.43 -31.15 25.21
CA PHE A 125 5.40 -30.29 25.89
C PHE A 125 4.95 -29.86 27.28
N ARG A 126 3.65 -29.60 27.47
CA ARG A 126 3.06 -29.27 28.77
C ARG A 126 3.13 -30.44 29.76
N THR A 127 3.08 -31.66 29.27
CA THR A 127 3.26 -32.84 30.11
C THR A 127 4.67 -32.91 30.68
N ILE A 128 5.69 -32.51 29.91
CA ILE A 128 7.08 -32.50 30.33
C ILE A 128 7.37 -31.33 31.27
N ASN A 129 6.90 -30.15 30.93
CA ASN A 129 7.05 -28.94 31.72
C ASN A 129 5.75 -28.15 31.76
N LYS A 130 5.03 -28.23 32.88
CA LYS A 130 3.76 -27.54 33.09
C LYS A 130 3.85 -26.00 33.01
N LYS A 131 5.06 -25.44 33.17
CA LYS A 131 5.34 -23.99 33.08
C LYS A 131 5.87 -23.59 31.70
N CYS A 132 5.96 -24.52 30.76
CA CYS A 132 6.49 -24.25 29.42
C CYS A 132 5.64 -23.18 28.73
N ARG A 133 6.30 -22.10 28.30
CA ARG A 133 5.68 -21.07 27.46
C ARG A 133 5.60 -21.59 26.03
N ILE A 134 4.42 -21.55 25.42
CA ILE A 134 4.20 -22.05 24.08
C ILE A 134 3.92 -20.88 23.14
N PHE A 135 4.75 -20.77 22.11
CA PHE A 135 4.56 -19.89 20.97
C PHE A 135 4.29 -20.73 19.73
N ILE A 136 3.23 -20.39 19.01
CA ILE A 136 2.95 -20.95 17.70
C ILE A 136 3.04 -19.85 16.67
N SER A 137 3.61 -20.14 15.51
CA SER A 137 3.76 -19.08 14.49
C SER A 137 2.80 -19.28 13.33
N LYS A 138 2.33 -18.15 12.77
CA LYS A 138 1.85 -18.15 11.40
C LYS A 138 2.97 -18.69 10.49
N MET A 139 2.58 -19.33 9.40
CA MET A 139 3.56 -19.79 8.42
C MET A 139 4.17 -18.59 7.67
N THR A 140 5.39 -18.76 7.18
CA THR A 140 6.01 -17.81 6.26
C THR A 140 5.25 -17.74 4.93
N PRO A 141 5.34 -16.64 4.18
CA PRO A 141 4.73 -16.58 2.84
C PRO A 141 5.36 -17.61 1.89
N ILE A 142 4.55 -18.13 0.96
CA ILE A 142 5.00 -18.90 -0.19
C ILE A 142 4.96 -17.95 -1.39
N GLY A 143 6.06 -17.75 -2.08
CA GLY A 143 6.13 -16.87 -3.24
C GLY A 143 5.38 -17.42 -4.45
N HIS A 144 4.85 -16.53 -5.28
CA HIS A 144 4.12 -16.87 -6.51
C HIS A 144 4.92 -17.71 -7.53
N GLN A 145 6.25 -17.70 -7.43
CA GLN A 145 7.15 -18.50 -8.28
C GLN A 145 7.24 -19.97 -7.85
N HIS A 146 6.75 -20.33 -6.66
CA HIS A 146 6.79 -21.69 -6.20
C HIS A 146 5.95 -22.60 -7.10
N ARG A 147 6.53 -23.73 -7.53
CA ARG A 147 5.94 -24.65 -8.53
C ARG A 147 4.54 -25.16 -8.19
N ARG A 148 4.13 -25.13 -6.92
CA ARG A 148 2.81 -25.56 -6.44
C ARG A 148 1.84 -24.40 -6.20
N PHE A 149 2.23 -23.17 -6.53
CA PHE A 149 1.42 -21.99 -6.25
C PHE A 149 0.00 -22.09 -6.88
N ASP A 150 -0.07 -22.58 -8.13
CA ASP A 150 -1.33 -22.69 -8.87
C ASP A 150 -2.08 -24.01 -8.60
N SER A 151 -1.57 -24.91 -7.76
CA SER A 151 -2.13 -26.26 -7.51
C SER A 151 -2.93 -26.37 -6.20
N GLY A 152 -3.53 -25.29 -5.72
CA GLY A 152 -4.29 -25.24 -4.48
C GLY A 152 -3.46 -24.90 -3.24
N THR A 153 -2.14 -24.97 -3.29
CA THR A 153 -1.24 -24.68 -2.16
C THR A 153 -1.53 -23.33 -1.51
N ARG A 154 -1.84 -22.31 -2.30
CA ARG A 154 -2.17 -20.97 -1.81
C ARG A 154 -3.43 -20.96 -0.94
N VAL A 155 -4.52 -21.57 -1.43
CA VAL A 155 -5.78 -21.67 -0.68
C VAL A 155 -5.58 -22.49 0.59
N TRP A 156 -4.88 -23.60 0.52
CA TRP A 156 -4.58 -24.44 1.67
C TRP A 156 -3.67 -23.75 2.67
N HIS A 157 -2.72 -22.94 2.21
CA HIS A 157 -1.88 -22.11 3.08
C HIS A 157 -2.74 -21.15 3.88
N GLU A 158 -3.71 -20.47 3.26
CA GLU A 158 -4.63 -19.58 3.97
C GLU A 158 -5.51 -20.33 4.97
N GLU A 159 -6.09 -21.48 4.60
CA GLU A 159 -6.90 -22.33 5.50
C GLU A 159 -6.08 -22.76 6.72
N ILE A 160 -4.81 -23.17 6.53
CA ILE A 160 -3.90 -23.56 7.62
C ILE A 160 -3.57 -22.35 8.50
N GLN A 161 -3.33 -21.17 7.91
CA GLN A 161 -3.11 -19.93 8.68
C GLN A 161 -4.31 -19.64 9.62
N GLN A 162 -5.53 -19.77 9.13
CA GLN A 162 -6.73 -19.58 9.93
C GLN A 162 -6.86 -20.65 11.03
N ALA A 163 -6.49 -21.88 10.75
CA ALA A 163 -6.46 -22.94 11.77
C ALA A 163 -5.43 -22.63 12.87
N ILE A 164 -4.23 -22.15 12.53
CA ILE A 164 -3.21 -21.74 13.51
C ILE A 164 -3.70 -20.57 14.36
N ILE A 165 -4.33 -19.55 13.76
CA ILE A 165 -4.94 -18.42 14.47
C ILE A 165 -6.03 -18.90 15.43
N THR A 166 -6.89 -19.84 14.98
CA THR A 166 -7.92 -20.43 15.80
C THR A 166 -7.34 -21.16 17.01
N ILE A 167 -6.25 -21.91 16.84
CA ILE A 167 -5.56 -22.58 17.95
C ILE A 167 -5.02 -21.56 18.94
N ALA A 168 -4.34 -20.50 18.47
CA ALA A 168 -3.80 -19.45 19.34
C ALA A 168 -4.89 -18.76 20.17
N ASN A 169 -6.05 -18.51 19.57
CA ASN A 169 -7.17 -17.83 20.22
C ASN A 169 -7.97 -18.72 21.20
N THR A 170 -7.90 -20.04 21.04
CA THR A 170 -8.74 -20.98 21.80
C THR A 170 -7.94 -21.88 22.76
N ALA A 171 -6.64 -22.02 22.58
CA ALA A 171 -5.79 -22.77 23.49
C ALA A 171 -5.28 -21.87 24.62
N LYS A 172 -5.43 -22.35 25.86
CA LYS A 172 -4.98 -21.61 27.05
C LYS A 172 -3.48 -21.40 27.04
N ASP A 173 -3.04 -20.19 27.37
CA ASP A 173 -1.62 -19.82 27.52
C ASP A 173 -0.73 -20.17 26.30
N VAL A 174 -1.29 -20.02 25.08
CA VAL A 174 -0.58 -20.09 23.81
C VAL A 174 -0.49 -18.69 23.23
N GLN A 175 0.67 -18.29 22.75
CA GLN A 175 0.89 -16.99 22.11
C GLN A 175 1.15 -17.18 20.61
N LEU A 176 0.55 -16.32 19.78
CA LEU A 176 0.78 -16.29 18.34
C LEU A 176 1.97 -15.41 18.01
N ILE A 177 2.90 -15.92 17.23
CA ILE A 177 3.97 -15.16 16.57
C ILE A 177 3.60 -15.00 15.08
N ASP A 178 3.88 -13.86 14.49
CA ASP A 178 3.62 -13.63 13.09
C ASP A 178 4.92 -13.76 12.27
N PHE A 179 5.07 -14.86 11.51
CA PHE A 179 6.17 -15.05 10.55
C PHE A 179 5.76 -14.67 9.12
N TYR A 180 4.49 -14.35 8.90
CA TYR A 180 3.96 -14.01 7.58
C TYR A 180 4.18 -12.53 7.23
N GLU A 181 3.56 -11.64 8.01
CA GLU A 181 3.56 -10.20 7.75
C GLU A 181 4.98 -9.58 7.66
N PRO A 182 5.95 -9.93 8.53
CA PRO A 182 7.29 -9.35 8.44
C PRO A 182 8.09 -9.76 7.21
N LEU A 183 7.77 -10.89 6.58
CA LEU A 183 8.48 -11.39 5.37
C LEU A 183 7.71 -11.10 4.07
N LEU A 184 6.40 -10.92 4.14
CA LEU A 184 5.56 -10.72 2.96
C LEU A 184 6.06 -9.60 2.01
N PRO A 185 6.54 -8.45 2.51
CA PRO A 185 7.03 -7.39 1.64
C PRO A 185 8.41 -7.67 1.01
N TYR A 186 9.06 -8.78 1.37
CA TYR A 186 10.43 -9.09 0.99
C TYR A 186 10.56 -10.41 0.22
N PRO A 187 9.92 -10.57 -0.97
CA PRO A 187 10.06 -11.79 -1.76
C PRO A 187 11.52 -12.08 -2.17
N ASN A 188 12.36 -11.06 -2.29
CA ASN A 188 13.79 -11.18 -2.52
C ASN A 188 14.55 -11.88 -1.41
N LEU A 189 13.99 -11.95 -0.20
CA LEU A 189 14.59 -12.70 0.92
C LEU A 189 14.15 -14.17 0.96
N ILE A 190 13.35 -14.62 -0.02
CA ILE A 190 12.86 -16.01 -0.17
C ILE A 190 13.21 -16.50 -1.60
N PRO A 191 14.49 -16.74 -1.90
CA PRO A 191 14.99 -16.88 -3.27
C PRO A 191 14.44 -18.09 -4.04
N ASP A 192 14.02 -19.15 -3.36
CA ASP A 192 13.35 -20.32 -3.96
C ASP A 192 11.82 -20.29 -3.80
N ALA A 193 11.28 -19.11 -3.41
CA ALA A 193 9.88 -18.88 -3.14
C ALA A 193 9.30 -19.65 -1.93
N LEU A 194 10.12 -20.25 -1.09
CA LEU A 194 9.72 -21.03 0.09
C LEU A 194 10.65 -20.82 1.30
N HIS A 195 11.96 -20.83 1.11
CA HIS A 195 12.94 -20.80 2.18
C HIS A 195 13.60 -19.41 2.29
N PRO A 196 13.50 -18.76 3.45
CA PRO A 196 14.22 -17.51 3.69
C PRO A 196 15.74 -17.69 3.64
N ASN A 197 16.43 -16.72 3.04
CA ASN A 197 17.89 -16.60 3.14
C ASN A 197 18.32 -16.11 4.54
N GLU A 198 19.62 -15.85 4.73
CA GLU A 198 20.20 -15.44 6.01
C GLU A 198 19.53 -14.17 6.57
N THR A 199 19.23 -13.18 5.72
CA THR A 199 18.54 -11.93 6.10
C THR A 199 17.08 -12.19 6.45
N GLY A 200 16.37 -13.02 5.69
CA GLY A 200 15.02 -13.46 6.02
C GLY A 200 14.95 -14.23 7.33
N ALA A 201 15.92 -15.13 7.58
CA ALA A 201 16.05 -15.84 8.83
C ALA A 201 16.31 -14.90 10.03
N LYS A 202 17.05 -13.80 9.82
CA LYS A 202 17.24 -12.76 10.84
C LYS A 202 15.93 -12.08 11.23
N ILE A 203 15.07 -11.77 10.25
CA ILE A 203 13.73 -11.19 10.52
C ILE A 203 12.91 -12.15 11.40
N LEU A 204 12.95 -13.47 11.13
CA LEU A 204 12.28 -14.46 11.97
C LEU A 204 12.88 -14.51 13.38
N ALA A 205 14.20 -14.50 13.52
CA ALA A 205 14.89 -14.49 14.80
C ALA A 205 14.52 -13.24 15.64
N GLU A 206 14.53 -12.05 15.04
CA GLU A 206 14.11 -10.79 15.68
C GLU A 206 12.65 -10.87 16.13
N THR A 207 11.79 -11.46 15.33
CA THR A 207 10.38 -11.63 15.67
C THR A 207 10.22 -12.51 16.90
N VAL A 208 10.93 -13.66 16.96
CA VAL A 208 10.91 -14.54 18.16
C VAL A 208 11.52 -13.83 19.37
N TYR A 209 12.65 -13.16 19.20
CA TYR A 209 13.33 -12.40 20.25
C TYR A 209 12.36 -11.42 20.94
N ARG A 210 11.66 -10.61 20.16
CA ARG A 210 10.70 -9.62 20.65
C ARG A 210 9.56 -10.26 21.45
N HIS A 211 9.04 -11.41 21.02
CA HIS A 211 7.97 -12.12 21.75
C HIS A 211 8.47 -12.82 23.02
N ILE A 212 9.69 -13.34 23.04
CA ILE A 212 10.29 -13.95 24.24
C ILE A 212 10.56 -12.89 25.31
N THR A 213 11.19 -11.79 24.92
CA THR A 213 11.67 -10.72 25.82
C THR A 213 10.61 -9.68 26.13
N GLY A 214 9.65 -9.48 25.24
CA GLY A 214 8.71 -8.35 25.28
C GLY A 214 9.36 -7.02 24.87
N ASP A 215 10.62 -7.03 24.43
CA ASP A 215 11.34 -5.85 23.98
C ASP A 215 11.10 -5.59 22.48
N PHE A 216 10.32 -4.58 22.20
CA PHE A 216 10.02 -4.10 20.84
C PHE A 216 10.80 -2.82 20.49
N GLY A 217 11.81 -2.45 21.27
CA GLY A 217 12.63 -1.25 21.08
C GLY A 217 12.00 0.01 21.67
N GLY A 218 11.06 -0.12 22.61
CA GLY A 218 10.39 0.97 23.29
C GLY A 218 9.29 1.66 22.47
N LEU A 219 8.98 2.90 22.82
CA LEU A 219 7.92 3.67 22.18
C LEU A 219 8.34 4.18 20.79
N GLN A 220 7.61 3.74 19.76
CA GLN A 220 7.87 4.11 18.36
C GLN A 220 6.57 4.54 17.67
N MET A 221 6.68 5.55 16.80
CA MET A 221 5.60 6.05 15.97
C MET A 221 6.01 6.02 14.50
N PRO A 222 5.06 5.81 13.55
CA PRO A 222 5.33 6.02 12.12
C PRO A 222 5.88 7.41 11.83
N ASP A 223 6.78 7.54 10.86
CA ASP A 223 7.46 8.80 10.51
C ASP A 223 6.51 9.94 10.11
N ILE A 224 5.29 9.62 9.68
CA ILE A 224 4.27 10.62 9.35
C ILE A 224 3.81 11.43 10.57
N TYR A 225 3.99 10.91 11.80
CA TYR A 225 3.76 11.69 13.01
C TYR A 225 4.96 12.59 13.27
N SER A 226 4.81 13.87 12.99
CA SER A 226 5.83 14.91 13.25
C SER A 226 5.20 16.23 13.61
N ASP A 227 6.00 17.20 14.01
CA ASP A 227 5.55 18.57 14.20
C ASP A 227 4.84 19.09 12.93
N ASN A 228 3.91 20.01 13.08
CA ASN A 228 3.11 20.62 12.02
C ASN A 228 2.12 19.69 11.32
N MET A 229 1.92 18.44 11.75
CA MET A 229 0.97 17.53 11.11
C MET A 229 -0.48 18.02 11.21
N ILE A 230 -1.31 17.55 10.29
CA ILE A 230 -2.77 17.68 10.37
C ILE A 230 -3.36 16.31 10.65
N LEU A 231 -4.21 16.21 11.67
CA LEU A 231 -5.02 15.03 11.95
C LEU A 231 -6.41 15.21 11.33
N GLN A 232 -6.98 14.13 10.77
CA GLN A 232 -8.30 14.18 10.14
C GLN A 232 -9.36 14.57 11.18
N HIS A 233 -10.15 15.62 10.91
CA HIS A 233 -11.18 16.12 11.80
C HIS A 233 -12.55 15.48 11.55
N ASN A 234 -13.56 15.86 12.37
CA ASN A 234 -14.97 15.44 12.27
C ASN A 234 -15.21 13.91 12.34
N GLN A 235 -14.22 13.16 12.76
CA GLN A 235 -14.33 11.71 12.99
C GLN A 235 -13.43 11.30 14.16
N PRO A 236 -13.65 10.13 14.79
CA PRO A 236 -12.73 9.58 15.76
C PRO A 236 -11.33 9.43 15.14
N ILE A 237 -10.30 9.77 15.93
CA ILE A 237 -8.90 9.71 15.48
C ILE A 237 -8.23 8.54 16.13
N THR A 238 -7.91 7.52 15.37
CA THR A 238 -7.16 6.36 15.86
C THR A 238 -5.67 6.60 15.70
N ILE A 239 -4.94 6.51 16.81
CA ILE A 239 -3.48 6.63 16.89
C ILE A 239 -2.94 5.23 17.21
N ARG A 240 -2.01 4.75 16.40
CA ARG A 240 -1.38 3.44 16.51
C ARG A 240 0.13 3.57 16.59
N GLY A 241 0.76 2.66 17.32
CA GLY A 241 2.23 2.63 17.43
C GLY A 241 2.73 1.33 18.04
N ILE A 242 4.01 1.31 18.34
CA ILE A 242 4.70 0.20 18.99
C ILE A 242 5.23 0.65 20.34
N ALA A 243 5.21 -0.24 21.32
CA ALA A 243 5.89 -0.10 22.61
C ALA A 243 6.27 -1.50 23.13
N ASN A 244 7.03 -1.60 24.21
CA ASN A 244 7.33 -2.90 24.77
C ASN A 244 6.06 -3.59 25.28
N ALA A 245 6.01 -4.91 25.13
CA ALA A 245 4.84 -5.71 25.48
C ALA A 245 4.42 -5.49 26.94
N GLY A 246 3.13 -5.22 27.17
CA GLY A 246 2.60 -4.95 28.50
C GLY A 246 2.87 -3.54 29.03
N GLU A 247 3.58 -2.69 28.30
CA GLU A 247 3.85 -1.32 28.71
C GLU A 247 2.60 -0.44 28.57
N GLN A 248 2.32 0.38 29.58
CA GLN A 248 1.21 1.32 29.52
C GLN A 248 1.60 2.52 28.65
N VAL A 249 0.78 2.81 27.64
CA VAL A 249 0.90 3.99 26.78
C VAL A 249 -0.19 4.99 27.14
N THR A 250 0.19 6.24 27.27
CA THR A 250 -0.70 7.38 27.53
C THR A 250 -0.63 8.33 26.34
N VAL A 251 -1.77 8.70 25.75
CA VAL A 251 -1.87 9.71 24.70
C VAL A 251 -2.65 10.90 25.21
N GLU A 252 -2.09 12.10 25.04
CA GLU A 252 -2.69 13.37 25.45
C GLU A 252 -2.73 14.34 24.26
N ILE A 253 -3.89 14.95 24.03
CA ILE A 253 -4.08 16.01 23.04
C ILE A 253 -5.21 16.94 23.47
N GLY A 254 -4.96 18.25 23.53
CA GLY A 254 -5.92 19.20 24.06
C GLY A 254 -6.37 18.82 25.47
N LYS A 255 -7.68 18.62 25.66
CA LYS A 255 -8.25 18.19 26.96
C LYS A 255 -8.42 16.66 27.08
N GLN A 256 -8.05 15.91 26.05
CA GLN A 256 -8.20 14.47 26.02
C GLN A 256 -6.95 13.78 26.57
N LYS A 257 -7.16 12.79 27.42
CA LYS A 257 -6.13 11.90 27.93
C LYS A 257 -6.67 10.47 27.93
N GLN A 258 -6.04 9.60 27.18
CA GLN A 258 -6.40 8.20 27.07
C GLN A 258 -5.20 7.30 27.39
N LYS A 259 -5.49 6.08 27.84
CA LYS A 259 -4.47 5.09 28.18
C LYS A 259 -4.83 3.74 27.56
N THR A 260 -3.82 3.01 27.14
CA THR A 260 -3.90 1.62 26.71
C THR A 260 -2.68 0.84 27.19
N VAL A 261 -2.64 -0.45 26.94
CA VAL A 261 -1.50 -1.32 27.21
C VAL A 261 -1.07 -1.95 25.90
N ALA A 262 0.22 -1.91 25.61
CA ALA A 262 0.76 -2.57 24.43
C ALA A 262 0.52 -4.08 24.50
N ALA A 263 0.00 -4.63 23.41
CA ALA A 263 -0.30 -6.05 23.28
C ALA A 263 0.98 -6.91 23.30
N PRO A 264 0.90 -8.24 23.45
CA PRO A 264 2.07 -9.11 23.41
C PRO A 264 2.94 -9.02 22.15
N ASN A 265 2.37 -8.51 21.05
CA ASN A 265 3.10 -8.22 19.80
C ASN A 265 3.63 -6.79 19.71
N GLY A 266 3.64 -6.04 20.83
CA GLY A 266 4.13 -4.67 20.93
C GLY A 266 3.20 -3.61 20.34
N LYS A 267 2.14 -3.97 19.62
CA LYS A 267 1.20 -3.01 19.02
C LYS A 267 0.28 -2.41 20.09
N TRP A 268 -0.01 -1.12 19.93
CA TRP A 268 -1.01 -0.43 20.74
C TRP A 268 -1.85 0.51 19.88
N GLU A 269 -3.06 0.76 20.33
CA GLU A 269 -4.02 1.62 19.67
C GLU A 269 -4.82 2.42 20.70
N ILE A 270 -5.11 3.68 20.36
CA ILE A 270 -6.00 4.57 21.10
C ILE A 270 -6.87 5.33 20.12
N THR A 271 -8.18 5.37 20.39
CA THR A 271 -9.12 6.19 19.65
C THR A 271 -9.50 7.43 20.47
N LEU A 272 -9.24 8.59 19.90
CA LEU A 272 -9.58 9.91 20.44
C LEU A 272 -10.92 10.38 19.87
N LYS A 273 -11.62 11.24 20.61
CA LYS A 273 -12.78 11.97 20.11
C LYS A 273 -12.35 12.97 19.03
N PRO A 274 -13.26 13.36 18.11
CA PRO A 274 -12.98 14.38 17.09
C PRO A 274 -12.39 15.65 17.69
N LEU A 275 -11.43 16.24 16.99
CA LEU A 275 -10.80 17.52 17.34
C LEU A 275 -11.47 18.67 16.56
N LYS A 276 -11.40 19.88 17.12
CA LYS A 276 -11.89 21.10 16.46
C LYS A 276 -10.84 21.68 15.53
N SER A 277 -11.24 22.07 14.35
CA SER A 277 -10.35 22.67 13.33
C SER A 277 -9.83 24.07 13.69
N SER A 278 -10.46 24.75 14.64
CA SER A 278 -10.10 26.13 15.05
C SER A 278 -9.02 26.19 16.14
N GLU A 279 -8.48 25.08 16.58
CA GLU A 279 -7.52 25.00 17.70
C GLU A 279 -6.17 24.43 17.23
N VAL A 280 -5.09 24.90 17.84
CA VAL A 280 -3.74 24.36 17.67
C VAL A 280 -3.44 23.43 18.83
N TYR A 281 -2.96 22.24 18.55
CA TYR A 281 -2.73 21.20 19.55
C TYR A 281 -1.25 20.85 19.71
N THR A 282 -0.97 20.23 20.83
CA THR A 282 0.25 19.44 21.04
C THR A 282 -0.19 18.01 21.33
N LEU A 283 0.32 17.05 20.57
CA LEU A 283 0.12 15.62 20.79
C LEU A 283 1.30 15.09 21.62
N SER A 284 1.00 14.49 22.77
CA SER A 284 1.99 13.85 23.62
C SER A 284 1.67 12.36 23.75
N ILE A 285 2.66 11.51 23.52
CA ILE A 285 2.56 10.05 23.65
C ILE A 285 3.67 9.63 24.62
N ALA A 286 3.31 8.96 25.70
CA ALA A 286 4.26 8.64 26.75
C ALA A 286 4.06 7.22 27.29
N THR A 287 5.17 6.57 27.59
CA THR A 287 5.27 5.40 28.45
C THR A 287 5.92 5.77 29.77
N LYS A 288 6.19 4.79 30.62
CA LYS A 288 6.95 5.04 31.88
C LYS A 288 8.38 5.56 31.60
N HIS A 289 8.96 5.16 30.46
CA HIS A 289 10.39 5.38 30.18
C HIS A 289 10.66 6.40 29.08
N GLN A 290 9.68 6.67 28.21
CA GLN A 290 9.85 7.49 27.01
C GLN A 290 8.67 8.44 26.82
N LYS A 291 8.93 9.61 26.23
CA LYS A 291 7.90 10.58 25.85
C LYS A 291 8.22 11.17 24.48
N LEU A 292 7.26 11.10 23.59
CA LEU A 292 7.27 11.77 22.28
C LEU A 292 6.29 12.94 22.34
N THR A 293 6.66 14.06 21.73
CA THR A 293 5.83 15.27 21.73
C THR A 293 5.87 15.89 20.36
N TYR A 294 4.70 16.09 19.76
CA TYR A 294 4.52 16.71 18.46
C TYR A 294 3.78 18.03 18.64
N LYS A 295 4.39 19.12 18.14
CA LYS A 295 3.89 20.49 18.30
C LYS A 295 3.21 21.00 17.06
N ASN A 296 2.43 22.07 17.22
CA ASN A 296 1.74 22.75 16.11
C ASN A 296 0.86 21.81 15.28
N VAL A 297 0.18 20.89 15.97
CA VAL A 297 -0.75 19.93 15.35
C VAL A 297 -2.08 20.61 15.10
N LEU A 298 -2.61 20.51 13.90
CA LEU A 298 -3.92 21.01 13.51
C LEU A 298 -4.90 19.84 13.29
N ALA A 299 -6.19 20.15 13.30
CA ALA A 299 -7.24 19.24 12.88
C ALA A 299 -7.89 19.76 11.60
N GLY A 300 -7.96 18.97 10.55
CA GLY A 300 -8.45 19.41 9.25
C GLY A 300 -8.71 18.25 8.29
N GLU A 301 -8.71 18.52 7.02
CA GLU A 301 -8.91 17.53 5.96
C GLU A 301 -7.56 17.03 5.44
N VAL A 302 -7.33 15.73 5.45
CA VAL A 302 -6.08 15.12 5.00
C VAL A 302 -6.30 14.33 3.71
N TRP A 303 -5.54 14.66 2.66
CA TRP A 303 -5.65 14.02 1.35
C TRP A 303 -4.33 13.40 0.91
N LEU A 304 -4.40 12.18 0.40
CA LEU A 304 -3.28 11.51 -0.25
C LEU A 304 -3.26 11.85 -1.74
N CYS A 305 -2.16 12.43 -2.21
CA CYS A 305 -1.93 12.84 -3.58
C CYS A 305 -0.89 11.90 -4.19
N SER A 306 -1.30 10.95 -5.03
CA SER A 306 -0.43 9.86 -5.47
C SER A 306 -0.54 9.60 -6.98
N GLY A 307 0.42 8.84 -7.50
CA GLY A 307 0.51 8.51 -8.92
C GLY A 307 1.93 8.54 -9.47
N GLN A 308 2.08 9.06 -10.68
CA GLN A 308 3.40 9.14 -11.33
C GLN A 308 3.83 10.61 -11.57
N SER A 309 4.75 10.82 -12.50
CA SER A 309 5.43 12.12 -12.73
C SER A 309 4.53 13.34 -12.87
N ASN A 310 3.31 13.20 -13.43
CA ASN A 310 2.37 14.30 -13.52
C ASN A 310 1.77 14.71 -12.16
N MET A 311 1.63 13.78 -11.21
CA MET A 311 1.30 14.11 -9.82
C MET A 311 2.53 14.62 -9.06
N GLU A 312 3.71 14.05 -9.30
CA GLU A 312 4.99 14.49 -8.69
C GLU A 312 5.43 15.89 -9.18
N PHE A 313 4.91 16.38 -10.30
CA PHE A 313 5.32 17.60 -11.00
C PHE A 313 5.33 18.81 -10.06
N GLN A 314 6.51 19.40 -9.88
CA GLN A 314 6.74 20.49 -8.91
C GLN A 314 6.06 21.80 -9.32
N LEU A 315 5.59 22.55 -8.33
CA LEU A 315 4.94 23.85 -8.54
C LEU A 315 5.86 24.83 -9.28
N SER A 316 7.15 24.85 -8.97
CA SER A 316 8.17 25.70 -9.63
C SER A 316 8.27 25.50 -11.16
N ARG A 317 7.79 24.38 -11.68
CA ARG A 317 7.80 24.06 -13.11
C ARG A 317 6.44 24.31 -13.80
N SER A 318 5.40 24.65 -13.04
CA SER A 318 4.06 24.86 -13.58
C SER A 318 3.89 26.25 -14.20
N PHE A 319 2.84 26.42 -14.98
CA PHE A 319 2.49 27.74 -15.54
C PHE A 319 2.23 28.75 -14.42
N ASN A 320 2.74 29.98 -14.56
CA ASN A 320 2.66 31.06 -13.57
C ASN A 320 3.25 30.73 -12.18
N ALA A 321 4.23 29.83 -12.10
CA ALA A 321 4.83 29.35 -10.86
C ALA A 321 5.30 30.46 -9.90
N GLU A 322 6.04 31.47 -10.40
CA GLU A 322 6.58 32.56 -9.56
C GLU A 322 5.49 33.30 -8.78
N LYS A 323 4.38 33.63 -9.47
CA LYS A 323 3.25 34.32 -8.83
C LYS A 323 2.59 33.46 -7.77
N GLU A 324 2.36 32.19 -8.06
CA GLU A 324 1.71 31.27 -7.10
C GLU A 324 2.61 30.98 -5.89
N ILE A 325 3.91 30.75 -6.11
CA ILE A 325 4.88 30.55 -5.04
C ILE A 325 4.98 31.80 -4.17
N GLY A 326 5.10 32.99 -4.77
CA GLY A 326 5.18 34.24 -4.01
C GLY A 326 3.97 34.53 -3.14
N ASN A 327 2.79 34.02 -3.51
CA ASN A 327 1.53 34.15 -2.75
C ASN A 327 1.24 32.99 -1.80
N ALA A 328 2.07 31.95 -1.76
CA ALA A 328 1.83 30.74 -0.99
C ALA A 328 2.19 30.90 0.51
N LEU A 329 1.47 31.77 1.21
CA LEU A 329 1.59 32.01 2.64
C LEU A 329 0.35 31.46 3.36
N HIS A 330 0.22 30.14 3.42
CA HIS A 330 -0.92 29.44 4.02
C HIS A 330 -0.48 28.66 5.25
N THR A 331 -0.62 29.28 6.43
CA THR A 331 -0.14 28.67 7.70
C THR A 331 -0.91 27.44 8.13
N ASP A 332 -2.08 27.21 7.58
CA ASP A 332 -2.98 26.08 7.84
C ASP A 332 -3.13 25.09 6.67
N ILE A 333 -2.35 25.29 5.60
CA ILE A 333 -2.05 24.21 4.65
C ILE A 333 -0.71 23.58 5.04
N ARG A 334 -0.67 22.25 5.14
CA ARG A 334 0.52 21.48 5.53
C ARG A 334 0.87 20.47 4.46
N LEU A 335 2.17 20.35 4.23
CA LEU A 335 2.74 19.56 3.16
C LEU A 335 3.58 18.42 3.74
N TYR A 336 3.27 17.19 3.37
CA TYR A 336 4.10 16.02 3.65
C TYR A 336 4.56 15.44 2.32
N ASN A 337 5.84 15.65 1.98
CA ASN A 337 6.37 15.29 0.66
C ASN A 337 7.28 14.07 0.77
N MET A 338 6.81 12.91 0.32
CA MET A 338 7.59 11.68 0.28
C MET A 338 8.59 11.74 -0.86
N LYS A 339 9.84 12.06 -0.54
CA LYS A 339 10.91 12.23 -1.55
C LYS A 339 11.68 10.93 -1.74
N PRO A 340 11.75 10.41 -2.98
CA PRO A 340 12.67 9.32 -3.32
C PRO A 340 14.13 9.68 -3.01
N ARG A 341 14.88 8.75 -2.44
CA ARG A 341 16.33 8.92 -2.23
C ARG A 341 17.09 8.85 -3.55
N TRP A 342 16.62 8.04 -4.47
CA TRP A 342 17.19 7.85 -5.80
C TRP A 342 16.11 8.02 -6.86
N ARG A 343 16.38 8.82 -7.87
CA ARG A 343 15.44 9.02 -8.97
C ARG A 343 15.51 7.86 -9.94
N THR A 344 14.35 7.48 -10.46
CA THR A 344 14.18 6.49 -11.52
C THR A 344 14.45 7.10 -12.92
N ASP A 345 15.54 7.83 -13.05
CA ASP A 345 16.01 8.43 -14.31
C ASP A 345 16.87 7.43 -15.09
N ASN A 346 17.38 7.84 -16.26
CA ASN A 346 18.25 7.01 -17.09
C ASN A 346 19.71 7.02 -16.55
N ASN A 347 19.91 6.47 -15.37
CA ASN A 347 21.20 6.35 -14.69
C ASN A 347 21.31 5.02 -13.94
N GLU A 348 22.53 4.55 -13.76
CA GLU A 348 22.83 3.38 -12.93
C GLU A 348 22.86 3.77 -11.45
N TRP A 349 22.42 2.88 -10.59
CA TRP A 349 22.45 3.09 -9.14
C TRP A 349 23.70 2.50 -8.49
N SER A 350 24.09 3.07 -7.35
CA SER A 350 25.17 2.54 -6.52
C SER A 350 24.75 1.29 -5.77
N THR A 351 25.72 0.48 -5.32
CA THR A 351 25.46 -0.69 -4.47
C THR A 351 24.66 -0.33 -3.21
N GLU A 352 24.98 0.81 -2.56
CA GLU A 352 24.21 1.29 -1.40
C GLU A 352 22.72 1.52 -1.73
N ALA A 353 22.44 2.07 -2.93
CA ALA A 353 21.07 2.25 -3.39
C ALA A 353 20.36 0.90 -3.57
N LEU A 354 21.04 -0.05 -4.24
CA LEU A 354 20.53 -1.39 -4.51
C LEU A 354 20.19 -2.15 -3.22
N ASP A 355 21.11 -2.14 -2.24
CA ASP A 355 20.91 -2.76 -0.93
C ASP A 355 19.74 -2.10 -0.18
N SER A 356 19.66 -0.77 -0.21
CA SER A 356 18.59 -0.03 0.44
C SER A 356 17.22 -0.32 -0.17
N ILE A 357 17.15 -0.45 -1.50
CA ILE A 357 15.90 -0.75 -2.21
C ILE A 357 15.45 -2.18 -1.90
N ASN A 358 16.35 -3.14 -1.80
CA ASN A 358 16.03 -4.50 -1.38
C ASN A 358 15.40 -4.57 0.02
N MET A 359 15.66 -3.55 0.86
CA MET A 359 15.10 -3.39 2.20
C MET A 359 13.98 -2.34 2.28
N LEU A 360 13.32 -2.01 1.17
CA LEU A 360 12.21 -1.05 1.04
C LEU A 360 12.54 0.38 1.51
N LYS A 361 13.81 0.75 1.57
CA LYS A 361 14.28 2.08 2.02
C LYS A 361 14.41 3.08 0.85
N TYR A 362 13.43 3.09 -0.04
CA TYR A 362 13.42 3.95 -1.23
C TYR A 362 13.17 5.42 -0.88
N PHE A 363 12.30 5.69 0.09
CA PHE A 363 11.98 7.07 0.48
C PHE A 363 12.89 7.58 1.61
N SER A 364 13.16 8.89 1.57
CA SER A 364 13.81 9.59 2.66
C SER A 364 12.86 9.69 3.85
N LYS A 365 13.41 9.85 5.05
CA LYS A 365 12.64 10.26 6.22
C LYS A 365 12.11 11.68 6.01
N ASN A 366 10.83 11.90 6.24
CA ASN A 366 10.13 13.15 5.96
C ASN A 366 9.45 13.70 7.22
N HIS A 367 8.96 14.93 7.12
CA HIS A 367 8.18 15.61 8.15
C HIS A 367 7.16 16.55 7.49
N TRP A 368 6.16 16.96 8.27
CA TRP A 368 5.20 17.95 7.83
C TRP A 368 5.78 19.35 7.80
N GLU A 369 5.58 20.06 6.72
CA GLU A 369 6.03 21.44 6.51
C GLU A 369 4.82 22.38 6.40
N ILE A 370 4.99 23.62 6.86
CA ILE A 370 4.01 24.69 6.65
C ILE A 370 4.10 25.12 5.17
N CYS A 371 2.95 25.36 4.53
CA CYS A 371 2.93 25.84 3.16
C CYS A 371 3.40 27.30 3.11
N GLN A 372 4.57 27.52 2.56
CA GLN A 372 5.21 28.80 2.33
C GLN A 372 6.11 28.73 1.09
N PRO A 373 6.59 29.84 0.52
CA PRO A 373 7.28 29.85 -0.77
C PRO A 373 8.39 28.79 -0.92
N ASN A 374 9.27 28.66 0.06
CA ASN A 374 10.41 27.74 0.01
C ASN A 374 10.05 26.26 0.21
N THR A 375 8.88 25.94 0.78
CA THR A 375 8.43 24.56 0.96
C THR A 375 7.53 24.11 -0.19
N VAL A 376 6.71 25.02 -0.75
CA VAL A 376 5.75 24.67 -1.80
C VAL A 376 6.37 24.61 -3.20
N GLU A 377 7.47 25.33 -3.47
CA GLU A 377 8.12 25.38 -4.79
C GLU A 377 8.47 23.99 -5.33
N ASN A 378 8.91 23.09 -4.44
CA ASN A 378 9.30 21.72 -4.75
C ASN A 378 8.21 20.69 -4.42
N PHE A 379 7.00 21.14 -4.08
CA PHE A 379 5.85 20.29 -3.83
C PHE A 379 5.03 20.06 -5.10
N SER A 380 4.17 19.04 -5.10
CA SER A 380 3.25 18.75 -6.19
C SER A 380 2.36 19.97 -6.53
N ALA A 381 2.42 20.44 -7.76
CA ALA A 381 1.57 21.54 -8.23
C ALA A 381 0.09 21.18 -8.15
N ILE A 382 -0.29 19.99 -8.61
CA ILE A 382 -1.70 19.54 -8.59
C ILE A 382 -2.21 19.42 -7.16
N ALA A 383 -1.43 18.81 -6.27
CA ALA A 383 -1.79 18.69 -4.87
C ALA A 383 -1.96 20.08 -4.20
N TYR A 384 -1.04 21.02 -4.48
CA TYR A 384 -1.12 22.38 -3.96
C TYR A 384 -2.40 23.10 -4.43
N TYR A 385 -2.68 23.11 -5.74
CA TYR A 385 -3.89 23.78 -6.27
C TYR A 385 -5.17 23.13 -5.75
N PHE A 386 -5.21 21.80 -5.70
CA PHE A 386 -6.32 21.06 -5.09
C PHE A 386 -6.54 21.47 -3.63
N GLY A 387 -5.48 21.46 -2.82
CA GLY A 387 -5.55 21.79 -1.40
C GLY A 387 -5.92 23.25 -1.16
N LYS A 388 -5.41 24.18 -1.97
CA LYS A 388 -5.76 25.61 -1.91
C LYS A 388 -7.24 25.84 -2.15
N VAL A 389 -7.81 25.23 -3.19
CA VAL A 389 -9.26 25.35 -3.49
C VAL A 389 -10.11 24.76 -2.36
N LEU A 390 -9.72 23.64 -1.79
CA LEU A 390 -10.42 23.07 -0.62
C LEU A 390 -10.32 24.00 0.59
N HIS A 391 -9.14 24.52 0.90
CA HIS A 391 -8.90 25.46 1.99
C HIS A 391 -9.80 26.69 1.87
N ASP A 392 -9.78 27.33 0.70
CA ASP A 392 -10.54 28.56 0.43
C ASP A 392 -12.07 28.32 0.48
N SER A 393 -12.51 27.11 0.12
CA SER A 393 -13.94 26.75 0.06
C SER A 393 -14.50 26.26 1.40
N LEU A 394 -13.71 25.55 2.20
CA LEU A 394 -14.15 24.90 3.43
C LEU A 394 -13.77 25.67 4.69
N ASN A 395 -12.79 26.57 4.58
CA ASN A 395 -12.23 27.35 5.70
C ASN A 395 -11.78 26.46 6.87
N VAL A 396 -11.07 25.37 6.56
CA VAL A 396 -10.48 24.44 7.51
C VAL A 396 -9.03 24.13 7.12
N PRO A 397 -8.16 23.69 8.06
CA PRO A 397 -6.81 23.28 7.74
C PRO A 397 -6.79 22.12 6.74
N ILE A 398 -5.82 22.11 5.82
CA ILE A 398 -5.66 21.08 4.78
C ILE A 398 -4.28 20.45 4.86
N GLY A 399 -4.24 19.13 5.05
CA GLY A 399 -3.03 18.31 4.99
C GLY A 399 -2.92 17.60 3.63
N LEU A 400 -1.80 17.78 2.96
CA LEU A 400 -1.51 17.17 1.66
C LEU A 400 -0.31 16.24 1.77
N ILE A 401 -0.53 14.95 1.56
CA ILE A 401 0.51 13.93 1.52
C ILE A 401 0.81 13.66 0.04
N CYS A 402 1.96 14.10 -0.45
CA CYS A 402 2.41 13.78 -1.80
C CYS A 402 3.27 12.51 -1.77
N ASN A 403 2.78 11.46 -2.44
CA ASN A 403 3.44 10.18 -2.59
C ASN A 403 3.32 9.74 -4.06
N ALA A 404 4.20 10.24 -4.90
CA ALA A 404 4.20 9.99 -6.34
C ALA A 404 5.60 9.68 -6.84
N VAL A 405 5.72 8.77 -7.81
CA VAL A 405 7.00 8.34 -8.37
C VAL A 405 6.96 8.37 -9.90
N GLY A 406 7.82 9.19 -10.49
CA GLY A 406 7.89 9.35 -11.94
C GLY A 406 8.11 8.03 -12.68
N GLY A 407 7.31 7.79 -13.71
CA GLY A 407 7.39 6.58 -14.55
C GLY A 407 6.86 5.30 -13.93
N SER A 408 6.35 5.31 -12.69
CA SER A 408 5.85 4.09 -12.04
C SER A 408 4.62 3.53 -12.74
N PRO A 409 4.58 2.22 -13.03
CA PRO A 409 3.39 1.53 -13.49
C PRO A 409 2.42 1.27 -12.32
N ILE A 410 1.13 1.13 -12.61
CA ILE A 410 0.10 0.95 -11.58
C ILE A 410 0.32 -0.33 -10.75
N GLU A 411 0.89 -1.36 -11.33
CA GLU A 411 1.20 -2.65 -10.72
C GLU A 411 2.06 -2.50 -9.46
N SER A 412 2.94 -1.49 -9.43
CA SER A 412 3.82 -1.25 -8.26
C SER A 412 3.08 -0.72 -7.02
N TRP A 413 1.84 -0.22 -7.19
CA TRP A 413 1.03 0.43 -6.16
C TRP A 413 -0.06 -0.44 -5.54
N ILE A 414 -0.17 -1.71 -5.94
CA ILE A 414 -1.19 -2.65 -5.48
C ILE A 414 -0.58 -3.64 -4.49
N ASP A 415 -1.31 -4.03 -3.44
CA ASP A 415 -0.84 -5.02 -2.47
C ASP A 415 -0.60 -6.39 -3.12
N ARG A 416 0.41 -7.09 -2.60
CA ARG A 416 0.86 -8.38 -3.14
C ARG A 416 -0.22 -9.46 -3.10
N PRO A 417 -0.95 -9.68 -1.98
CA PRO A 417 -1.99 -10.70 -1.95
C PRO A 417 -3.06 -10.52 -3.03
N ASN A 418 -3.45 -9.27 -3.31
CA ASN A 418 -4.46 -8.96 -4.33
C ASN A 418 -3.96 -9.29 -5.74
N ILE A 419 -2.70 -8.93 -6.08
CA ILE A 419 -2.10 -9.29 -7.37
C ILE A 419 -1.92 -10.80 -7.48
N GLU A 420 -1.42 -11.46 -6.45
CA GLU A 420 -1.25 -12.91 -6.43
C GLU A 420 -2.56 -13.67 -6.63
N GLU A 421 -3.67 -13.11 -6.14
CA GLU A 421 -4.99 -13.73 -6.27
C GLU A 421 -5.60 -13.55 -7.65
N HIS A 422 -5.53 -12.33 -8.19
CA HIS A 422 -6.33 -11.97 -9.35
C HIS A 422 -5.51 -11.86 -10.65
N LEU A 423 -4.20 -11.58 -10.56
CA LEU A 423 -3.36 -11.39 -11.73
C LEU A 423 -1.89 -11.81 -11.49
N PRO A 424 -1.62 -13.05 -11.01
CA PRO A 424 -0.27 -13.50 -10.69
C PRO A 424 0.71 -13.45 -11.87
N ALA A 425 0.21 -13.46 -13.10
CA ALA A 425 1.04 -13.36 -14.29
C ALA A 425 1.88 -12.07 -14.35
N VAL A 426 1.40 -10.97 -13.77
CA VAL A 426 2.14 -9.70 -13.68
C VAL A 426 3.43 -9.83 -12.86
N LEU A 427 3.44 -10.72 -11.86
CA LEU A 427 4.59 -10.93 -10.99
C LEU A 427 5.70 -11.78 -11.64
N ARG A 428 5.35 -12.57 -12.68
CA ARG A 428 6.30 -13.51 -13.29
C ARG A 428 7.17 -12.79 -14.30
N ASN A 429 8.49 -12.79 -14.07
CA ASN A 429 9.47 -12.19 -14.99
C ASN A 429 9.06 -10.78 -15.44
N TRP A 430 8.67 -9.94 -14.51
CA TRP A 430 8.09 -8.61 -14.80
C TRP A 430 9.01 -7.75 -15.69
N GLU A 431 10.31 -7.98 -15.64
CA GLU A 431 11.31 -7.30 -16.47
C GLU A 431 11.25 -7.71 -17.95
N GLU A 432 10.61 -8.83 -18.27
CA GLU A 432 10.56 -9.40 -19.62
C GLU A 432 9.13 -9.47 -20.18
N ASN A 433 8.09 -9.42 -19.32
CA ASN A 433 6.72 -9.56 -19.77
C ASN A 433 6.09 -8.24 -20.24
N ASP A 434 5.15 -8.30 -21.17
CA ASP A 434 4.51 -7.15 -21.81
C ASP A 434 3.34 -6.53 -21.01
N PHE A 435 3.07 -6.99 -19.78
CA PHE A 435 2.16 -6.29 -18.87
C PHE A 435 2.69 -4.91 -18.53
N ILE A 436 4.02 -4.76 -18.43
CA ILE A 436 4.70 -3.51 -18.17
C ILE A 436 5.39 -3.03 -19.43
N GLN A 437 5.24 -1.75 -19.77
CA GLN A 437 5.81 -1.16 -20.97
C GLN A 437 7.33 -1.36 -21.07
N GLU A 438 7.82 -1.62 -22.29
CA GLU A 438 9.22 -1.87 -22.57
C GLU A 438 10.16 -0.76 -22.04
N TRP A 439 9.80 0.52 -22.22
CA TRP A 439 10.65 1.62 -21.74
C TRP A 439 10.73 1.66 -20.21
N VAL A 440 9.67 1.24 -19.48
CA VAL A 440 9.66 1.13 -18.02
C VAL A 440 10.63 0.03 -17.59
N ARG A 441 10.53 -1.13 -18.23
CA ARG A 441 11.41 -2.29 -17.98
C ARG A 441 12.88 -1.95 -18.28
N LYS A 442 13.17 -1.33 -19.44
CA LYS A 442 14.53 -0.91 -19.83
C LYS A 442 15.14 0.11 -18.85
N ARG A 443 14.33 1.05 -18.37
CA ARG A 443 14.80 2.02 -17.37
C ARG A 443 15.11 1.33 -16.04
N ALA A 444 14.24 0.43 -15.58
CA ALA A 444 14.51 -0.36 -14.39
C ALA A 444 15.78 -1.20 -14.53
N ALA A 445 15.93 -1.92 -15.62
CA ALA A 445 17.13 -2.72 -15.90
C ALA A 445 18.42 -1.88 -15.88
N LEU A 446 18.38 -0.65 -16.43
CA LEU A 446 19.52 0.28 -16.36
C LEU A 446 19.82 0.70 -14.92
N ASN A 447 18.79 1.06 -14.13
CA ASN A 447 18.97 1.47 -12.75
C ASN A 447 19.65 0.37 -11.90
N ILE A 448 19.28 -0.90 -12.11
CA ILE A 448 19.79 -2.03 -11.34
C ILE A 448 20.95 -2.78 -12.00
N GLN A 449 21.50 -2.30 -13.10
CA GLN A 449 22.52 -2.99 -13.91
C GLN A 449 23.74 -3.45 -13.11
N LYS A 450 24.09 -2.76 -12.01
CA LYS A 450 25.21 -3.14 -11.13
C LYS A 450 24.88 -4.22 -10.11
N SER A 451 23.64 -4.65 -10.04
CA SER A 451 23.26 -5.73 -9.11
C SER A 451 23.69 -7.09 -9.65
N ASN A 452 24.25 -7.89 -8.75
CA ASN A 452 24.46 -9.33 -8.98
C ASN A 452 23.37 -10.20 -8.33
N ASP A 453 22.40 -9.56 -7.66
CA ASP A 453 21.28 -10.26 -7.01
C ASP A 453 20.17 -10.52 -8.05
N PRO A 454 19.88 -11.78 -8.38
CA PRO A 454 18.81 -12.13 -9.32
C PRO A 454 17.41 -11.75 -8.81
N GLN A 455 17.29 -11.43 -7.52
CA GLN A 455 16.05 -11.00 -6.87
C GLN A 455 16.04 -9.49 -6.59
N GLN A 456 16.92 -8.71 -7.25
CA GLN A 456 17.02 -7.28 -7.04
C GLN A 456 15.67 -6.59 -7.21
N ARG A 457 15.28 -5.81 -6.20
CA ARG A 457 14.05 -5.03 -6.22
C ARG A 457 14.25 -3.69 -6.95
N HIS A 458 13.13 -3.16 -7.45
CA HIS A 458 13.07 -1.83 -8.08
C HIS A 458 11.72 -1.17 -7.77
N PRO A 459 11.61 0.19 -7.65
CA PRO A 459 10.33 0.88 -7.43
C PRO A 459 9.24 0.56 -8.48
N TYR A 460 9.61 0.17 -9.68
CA TYR A 460 8.67 -0.26 -10.72
C TYR A 460 8.26 -1.74 -10.62
N HIS A 461 8.93 -2.51 -9.78
CA HIS A 461 8.55 -3.89 -9.51
C HIS A 461 7.12 -3.95 -8.98
N PRO A 462 6.26 -4.86 -9.46
CA PRO A 462 4.91 -5.01 -8.93
C PRO A 462 4.89 -5.10 -7.41
N CYS A 463 3.93 -4.42 -6.77
CA CYS A 463 3.74 -4.29 -5.33
C CYS A 463 4.77 -3.41 -4.57
N TYR A 464 5.90 -3.05 -5.16
CA TYR A 464 7.00 -2.41 -4.43
C TYR A 464 6.60 -1.07 -3.76
N LEU A 465 5.94 -0.18 -4.51
CA LEU A 465 5.54 1.13 -4.00
C LEU A 465 4.37 1.03 -3.00
N TYR A 466 3.53 0.00 -3.13
CA TYR A 466 2.58 -0.30 -2.08
C TYR A 466 3.31 -0.70 -0.77
N GLU A 467 4.25 -1.64 -0.86
CA GLU A 467 4.99 -2.17 0.29
C GLU A 467 5.88 -1.11 0.97
N SER A 468 6.55 -0.25 0.19
CA SER A 468 7.50 0.75 0.70
C SER A 468 6.85 2.09 1.08
N ALA A 469 5.66 2.41 0.57
CA ALA A 469 5.08 3.73 0.68
C ALA A 469 3.62 3.75 1.16
N ILE A 470 2.75 2.88 0.65
CA ILE A 470 1.32 2.90 0.98
C ILE A 470 1.05 2.18 2.30
N ALA A 471 1.55 0.96 2.47
CA ALA A 471 1.33 0.18 3.69
C ALA A 471 1.79 0.91 4.97
N PRO A 472 2.96 1.60 5.00
CA PRO A 472 3.36 2.41 6.16
C PRO A 472 2.44 3.61 6.43
N LEU A 473 1.81 4.20 5.40
CA LEU A 473 0.88 5.32 5.54
C LEU A 473 -0.53 4.91 5.97
N ALA A 474 -0.95 3.69 5.68
CA ALA A 474 -2.33 3.23 5.89
C ALA A 474 -2.81 3.34 7.35
N GLN A 475 -1.89 3.45 8.31
CA GLN A 475 -2.22 3.67 9.72
C GLN A 475 -2.56 5.14 10.05
N PHE A 476 -2.33 6.07 9.13
CA PHE A 476 -2.62 7.50 9.31
C PHE A 476 -3.96 7.84 8.66
N PRO A 477 -4.93 8.42 9.40
CA PRO A 477 -6.25 8.71 8.86
C PRO A 477 -6.21 9.75 7.75
N ILE A 478 -6.86 9.46 6.62
CA ILE A 478 -7.03 10.38 5.49
C ILE A 478 -8.51 10.51 5.12
N LYS A 479 -8.88 11.60 4.44
CA LYS A 479 -10.22 11.81 3.89
C LYS A 479 -10.43 11.05 2.59
N GLY A 480 -9.43 11.06 1.73
CA GLY A 480 -9.50 10.45 0.41
C GLY A 480 -8.21 10.57 -0.39
N VAL A 481 -8.27 10.16 -1.63
CA VAL A 481 -7.13 10.08 -2.55
C VAL A 481 -7.41 10.93 -3.79
N ILE A 482 -6.39 11.64 -4.27
CA ILE A 482 -6.32 12.12 -5.65
C ILE A 482 -5.18 11.40 -6.38
N TRP A 483 -5.47 10.92 -7.60
CA TRP A 483 -4.59 10.02 -8.36
C TRP A 483 -4.34 10.50 -9.78
N TYR A 484 -3.07 10.62 -10.17
CA TYR A 484 -2.71 10.91 -11.56
C TYR A 484 -1.64 9.93 -12.05
N GLN A 485 -2.07 8.93 -12.77
CA GLN A 485 -1.23 7.90 -13.37
C GLN A 485 -1.94 7.30 -14.58
N GLY A 486 -1.19 6.70 -15.48
CA GLY A 486 -1.73 6.00 -16.64
C GLY A 486 -0.77 5.97 -17.81
N GLU A 487 0.15 6.95 -17.90
CA GLU A 487 1.09 7.09 -19.01
C GLU A 487 2.00 5.87 -19.15
N SER A 488 2.31 5.22 -18.03
CA SER A 488 3.12 3.99 -17.99
C SER A 488 2.32 2.72 -18.31
N ASN A 489 0.98 2.80 -18.41
CA ASN A 489 0.10 1.66 -18.67
C ASN A 489 -0.77 1.83 -19.94
N ALA A 490 -0.61 2.95 -20.67
CA ALA A 490 -1.50 3.28 -21.78
C ALA A 490 -1.37 2.35 -23.01
N HIS A 491 -0.46 1.40 -23.01
CA HIS A 491 -0.31 0.36 -24.05
C HIS A 491 -1.34 -0.77 -23.91
N ASN A 492 -1.92 -0.96 -22.72
CA ASN A 492 -2.85 -2.05 -22.42
C ASN A 492 -3.95 -1.54 -21.47
N TYR A 493 -4.99 -0.95 -22.05
CA TYR A 493 -6.08 -0.36 -21.29
C TYR A 493 -6.99 -1.37 -20.62
N GLU A 494 -7.13 -2.58 -21.20
CA GLU A 494 -7.95 -3.66 -20.64
C GLU A 494 -7.35 -4.15 -19.30
N THR A 495 -6.06 -4.42 -19.31
CA THR A 495 -5.35 -4.81 -18.07
C THR A 495 -5.35 -3.66 -17.06
N HIS A 496 -5.11 -2.42 -17.51
CA HIS A 496 -5.13 -1.25 -16.62
C HIS A 496 -6.48 -1.07 -15.94
N SER A 497 -7.60 -1.28 -16.64
CA SER A 497 -8.93 -1.16 -16.04
C SER A 497 -9.13 -2.13 -14.87
N ASN A 498 -8.66 -3.36 -15.00
CA ASN A 498 -8.69 -4.34 -13.90
C ASN A 498 -7.73 -3.95 -12.76
N LEU A 499 -6.51 -3.55 -13.09
CA LEU A 499 -5.52 -3.11 -12.11
C LEU A 499 -6.00 -1.87 -11.33
N PHE A 500 -6.69 -0.93 -11.99
CA PHE A 500 -7.22 0.25 -11.30
C PHE A 500 -8.32 -0.11 -10.29
N LYS A 501 -9.21 -1.06 -10.62
CA LYS A 501 -10.19 -1.60 -9.66
C LYS A 501 -9.49 -2.26 -8.47
N MET A 502 -8.46 -3.07 -8.73
CA MET A 502 -7.66 -3.71 -7.70
C MET A 502 -6.94 -2.67 -6.82
N LEU A 503 -6.37 -1.62 -7.42
CA LEU A 503 -5.73 -0.52 -6.70
C LEU A 503 -6.69 0.13 -5.70
N VAL A 504 -7.87 0.55 -6.17
CA VAL A 504 -8.86 1.21 -5.33
C VAL A 504 -9.35 0.30 -4.21
N ALA A 505 -9.64 -0.97 -4.52
CA ALA A 505 -10.05 -1.97 -3.52
C ALA A 505 -8.95 -2.23 -2.48
N SER A 506 -7.70 -2.40 -2.93
CA SER A 506 -6.52 -2.59 -2.09
C SER A 506 -6.34 -1.44 -1.08
N TRP A 507 -6.41 -0.20 -1.56
CA TRP A 507 -6.22 0.97 -0.70
C TRP A 507 -7.39 1.18 0.25
N ARG A 508 -8.63 1.00 -0.19
CA ARG A 508 -9.81 1.05 0.68
C ARG A 508 -9.73 0.02 1.81
N LYS A 509 -9.31 -1.20 1.50
CA LYS A 509 -9.05 -2.25 2.49
C LYS A 509 -7.96 -1.82 3.49
N SER A 510 -6.88 -1.20 3.01
CA SER A 510 -5.76 -0.77 3.86
C SER A 510 -6.14 0.33 4.86
N TRP A 511 -7.06 1.23 4.48
CA TRP A 511 -7.60 2.27 5.35
C TRP A 511 -8.91 1.85 6.06
N GLU A 512 -9.35 0.60 5.89
CA GLU A 512 -10.60 0.09 6.48
C GLU A 512 -11.81 0.97 6.15
N ASN A 513 -11.87 1.49 4.89
CA ASN A 513 -12.90 2.44 4.45
C ASN A 513 -13.31 2.17 2.99
N ASP A 514 -14.35 1.36 2.81
CA ASP A 514 -14.88 0.98 1.48
C ASP A 514 -15.46 2.16 0.69
N GLU A 515 -15.84 3.24 1.37
CA GLU A 515 -16.40 4.45 0.78
C GLU A 515 -15.36 5.57 0.60
N MET A 516 -14.08 5.29 0.86
CA MET A 516 -13.02 6.30 0.74
C MET A 516 -13.05 6.93 -0.66
N PRO A 517 -13.22 8.26 -0.77
CA PRO A 517 -13.23 8.97 -2.04
C PRO A 517 -11.92 8.77 -2.81
N PHE A 518 -12.03 8.44 -4.10
CA PHE A 518 -10.87 8.23 -4.97
C PHE A 518 -11.08 9.01 -6.27
N TYR A 519 -10.46 10.18 -6.39
CA TYR A 519 -10.59 11.06 -7.56
C TYR A 519 -9.36 10.94 -8.45
N TYR A 520 -9.56 10.73 -9.74
CA TYR A 520 -8.45 10.49 -10.66
C TYR A 520 -8.50 11.40 -11.89
N VAL A 521 -7.36 11.50 -12.57
CA VAL A 521 -7.21 12.33 -13.75
C VAL A 521 -7.29 11.47 -15.01
N GLN A 522 -8.19 11.83 -15.94
CA GLN A 522 -8.13 11.31 -17.31
C GLN A 522 -6.88 11.88 -17.98
N LEU A 523 -6.09 11.05 -18.67
CA LEU A 523 -4.85 11.48 -19.31
C LEU A 523 -5.07 12.68 -20.24
N SER A 524 -4.14 13.64 -20.17
CA SER A 524 -4.10 14.80 -21.04
C SER A 524 -3.86 14.43 -22.50
N SER A 525 -4.05 15.36 -23.42
CA SER A 525 -3.74 15.14 -24.82
C SER A 525 -2.24 14.99 -25.05
N LEU A 526 -1.85 13.96 -25.82
CA LEU A 526 -0.48 13.67 -26.25
C LEU A 526 -0.54 12.85 -27.53
N ASN A 527 0.35 13.10 -28.47
CA ASN A 527 0.33 12.39 -29.75
C ASN A 527 0.89 10.96 -29.66
N ARG A 528 0.13 10.07 -28.95
CA ARG A 528 0.41 8.63 -28.83
C ARG A 528 -0.82 7.81 -29.20
N PRO A 529 -0.73 6.82 -30.10
CA PRO A 529 -1.89 6.10 -30.64
C PRO A 529 -2.81 5.45 -29.60
N SER A 530 -2.26 4.93 -28.51
CA SER A 530 -3.03 4.23 -27.46
C SER A 530 -3.87 5.16 -26.57
N TRP A 531 -3.62 6.46 -26.60
CA TRP A 531 -4.21 7.44 -25.67
C TRP A 531 -5.74 7.50 -25.69
N THR A 532 -6.33 7.39 -26.88
CA THR A 532 -7.79 7.51 -27.04
C THR A 532 -8.56 6.38 -26.39
N TRP A 533 -8.12 5.15 -26.58
CA TRP A 533 -8.68 3.97 -25.94
C TRP A 533 -8.51 4.04 -24.43
N PHE A 534 -7.32 4.42 -23.98
CA PHE A 534 -7.02 4.55 -22.55
C PHE A 534 -7.89 5.62 -21.87
N ARG A 535 -8.04 6.79 -22.45
CA ARG A 535 -8.94 7.84 -21.92
C ARG A 535 -10.40 7.39 -21.84
N ASN A 536 -10.87 6.65 -22.84
CA ASN A 536 -12.22 6.10 -22.81
C ASN A 536 -12.38 5.03 -21.72
N SER A 537 -11.40 4.17 -21.53
CA SER A 537 -11.44 3.20 -20.43
C SER A 537 -11.46 3.88 -19.05
N GLN A 538 -10.67 4.94 -18.87
CA GLN A 538 -10.72 5.75 -17.65
C GLN A 538 -12.13 6.34 -17.41
N ARG A 539 -12.83 6.80 -18.46
CA ARG A 539 -14.21 7.27 -18.34
C ARG A 539 -15.16 6.16 -17.90
N LEU A 540 -15.03 4.96 -18.46
CA LEU A 540 -15.90 3.82 -18.12
C LEU A 540 -15.75 3.39 -16.64
N LEU A 541 -14.58 3.55 -16.06
CA LEU A 541 -14.35 3.23 -14.63
C LEU A 541 -15.20 4.06 -13.66
N LEU A 542 -15.72 5.24 -14.09
CA LEU A 542 -16.67 6.01 -13.27
C LEU A 542 -17.98 5.26 -12.98
N ASP A 543 -18.43 4.44 -13.92
CA ASP A 543 -19.65 3.64 -13.79
C ASP A 543 -19.42 2.34 -13.02
N GLU A 544 -18.16 1.90 -12.93
CA GLU A 544 -17.78 0.60 -12.35
C GLU A 544 -17.31 0.70 -10.90
N ILE A 545 -16.78 1.85 -10.47
CA ILE A 545 -16.20 2.01 -9.13
C ILE A 545 -16.96 3.13 -8.39
N PRO A 546 -17.72 2.80 -7.34
CA PRO A 546 -18.44 3.81 -6.55
C PRO A 546 -17.46 4.73 -5.79
N TYR A 547 -17.95 5.90 -5.39
CA TYR A 547 -17.19 6.95 -4.68
C TYR A 547 -15.95 7.43 -5.43
N THR A 548 -15.99 7.42 -6.77
CA THR A 548 -14.94 7.95 -7.64
C THR A 548 -15.39 9.21 -8.36
N GLY A 549 -14.45 9.91 -8.97
CA GLY A 549 -14.65 11.04 -9.85
C GLY A 549 -13.44 11.25 -10.75
N MET A 550 -13.66 11.80 -11.94
CA MET A 550 -12.61 11.93 -12.95
C MET A 550 -12.45 13.37 -13.42
N ALA A 551 -11.28 13.96 -13.19
CA ALA A 551 -10.92 15.25 -13.76
C ALA A 551 -10.45 15.06 -15.21
N VAL A 552 -11.16 15.64 -16.16
CA VAL A 552 -10.77 15.65 -17.58
C VAL A 552 -9.63 16.64 -17.78
N SER A 553 -8.57 16.27 -18.50
CA SER A 553 -7.41 17.13 -18.75
C SER A 553 -6.98 17.21 -20.21
N THR A 554 -7.86 16.87 -21.14
CA THR A 554 -7.56 16.83 -22.58
C THR A 554 -7.16 18.19 -23.16
N ASP A 555 -7.63 19.29 -22.59
CA ASP A 555 -7.32 20.67 -22.95
C ASP A 555 -6.02 21.21 -22.31
N CYS A 556 -5.44 20.47 -21.37
CA CYS A 556 -4.20 20.83 -20.67
C CYS A 556 -2.96 20.18 -21.28
N GLY A 557 -3.10 19.32 -22.30
CA GLY A 557 -2.02 18.53 -22.87
C GLY A 557 -1.09 19.30 -23.79
N ASP A 558 0.02 18.65 -24.14
CA ASP A 558 0.95 19.06 -25.21
C ASP A 558 1.10 17.91 -26.22
N SER A 559 1.38 18.23 -27.47
CA SER A 559 1.47 17.22 -28.53
C SER A 559 2.72 16.34 -28.43
N LEU A 560 3.79 16.83 -27.82
CA LEU A 560 5.11 16.21 -27.75
C LEU A 560 5.57 15.95 -26.32
N ASP A 561 5.19 16.82 -25.35
CA ASP A 561 5.58 16.69 -23.96
C ASP A 561 4.50 15.98 -23.13
N VAL A 562 4.89 14.89 -22.50
CA VAL A 562 4.04 14.12 -21.59
C VAL A 562 3.77 14.84 -20.26
N HIS A 563 4.50 15.93 -19.99
CA HIS A 563 4.42 16.73 -18.76
C HIS A 563 3.90 18.16 -19.03
N PRO A 564 2.60 18.32 -19.35
CA PRO A 564 2.05 19.65 -19.59
C PRO A 564 2.14 20.52 -18.33
N ILE A 565 2.41 21.81 -18.51
CA ILE A 565 2.63 22.77 -17.40
C ILE A 565 1.34 23.30 -16.77
N LEU A 566 0.17 23.11 -17.41
CA LEU A 566 -1.15 23.55 -16.93
C LEU A 566 -1.66 22.64 -15.81
N LYS A 567 -1.12 22.81 -14.61
CA LYS A 567 -1.44 21.96 -13.44
C LYS A 567 -2.59 22.50 -12.59
N LYS A 568 -2.80 23.82 -12.63
CA LYS A 568 -3.86 24.49 -11.88
C LYS A 568 -5.24 23.98 -12.27
N GLU A 569 -5.50 23.88 -13.56
CA GLU A 569 -6.78 23.43 -14.11
C GLU A 569 -7.12 22.02 -13.65
N VAL A 570 -6.10 21.14 -13.56
CA VAL A 570 -6.29 19.77 -13.08
C VAL A 570 -6.58 19.73 -11.58
N GLY A 571 -5.83 20.52 -10.79
CA GLY A 571 -6.07 20.65 -9.35
C GLY A 571 -7.46 21.18 -9.02
N ASP A 572 -7.90 22.24 -9.73
CA ASP A 572 -9.23 22.85 -9.56
C ASP A 572 -10.35 21.84 -9.88
N ARG A 573 -10.20 21.05 -10.95
CA ARG A 573 -11.19 20.02 -11.36
C ARG A 573 -11.29 18.87 -10.35
N LEU A 574 -10.16 18.40 -9.82
CA LEU A 574 -10.17 17.42 -8.72
C LEU A 574 -10.85 17.98 -7.48
N ALA A 575 -10.59 19.25 -7.14
CA ALA A 575 -11.22 19.91 -6.00
C ALA A 575 -12.74 20.07 -6.20
N ALA A 576 -13.19 20.35 -7.42
CA ALA A 576 -14.62 20.44 -7.74
C ALA A 576 -15.35 19.10 -7.45
N TRP A 577 -14.74 17.97 -7.80
CA TRP A 577 -15.25 16.64 -7.43
C TRP A 577 -15.34 16.47 -5.91
N ALA A 578 -14.27 16.78 -5.18
CA ALA A 578 -14.24 16.67 -3.73
C ALA A 578 -15.31 17.57 -3.08
N LEU A 579 -15.39 18.83 -3.47
CA LEU A 579 -16.36 19.79 -2.93
C LEU A 579 -17.81 19.35 -3.17
N ASN A 580 -18.13 18.84 -4.37
CA ASN A 580 -19.49 18.40 -4.67
C ASN A 580 -19.83 17.04 -4.01
N LYS A 581 -18.96 16.04 -4.13
CA LYS A 581 -19.28 14.64 -3.74
C LYS A 581 -18.91 14.34 -2.28
N THR A 582 -17.70 14.72 -1.84
CA THR A 582 -17.26 14.47 -0.47
C THR A 582 -17.84 15.48 0.52
N TYR A 583 -17.84 16.78 0.16
CA TYR A 583 -18.29 17.86 1.06
C TYR A 583 -19.72 18.33 0.79
N SER A 584 -20.41 17.69 -0.13
CA SER A 584 -21.84 17.94 -0.43
C SER A 584 -22.18 19.39 -0.84
N LEU A 585 -21.23 20.14 -1.38
CA LEU A 585 -21.45 21.48 -1.91
C LEU A 585 -22.11 21.40 -3.29
N LYS A 586 -23.41 21.06 -3.33
CA LYS A 586 -24.19 20.75 -4.55
C LYS A 586 -24.27 21.88 -5.57
N LYS A 587 -23.98 23.13 -5.19
CA LYS A 587 -23.91 24.27 -6.11
C LYS A 587 -22.70 24.24 -7.03
N ILE A 588 -21.64 23.51 -6.66
CA ILE A 588 -20.43 23.32 -7.46
C ILE A 588 -20.68 22.17 -8.44
N THR A 589 -20.53 22.45 -9.75
CA THR A 589 -20.58 21.39 -10.77
C THR A 589 -19.25 20.64 -10.77
N PRO A 590 -19.24 19.31 -10.55
CA PRO A 590 -17.99 18.57 -10.29
C PRO A 590 -17.16 18.30 -11.55
N SER A 591 -17.78 18.32 -12.74
CA SER A 591 -17.12 17.92 -14.00
C SER A 591 -17.61 18.75 -15.17
N GLY A 592 -16.87 18.72 -16.26
CA GLY A 592 -17.36 19.00 -17.60
C GLY A 592 -18.38 17.95 -18.05
N PRO A 593 -18.89 18.07 -19.28
CA PRO A 593 -19.87 17.12 -19.82
C PRO A 593 -19.30 15.69 -19.87
N LEU A 594 -19.95 14.76 -19.16
CA LEU A 594 -19.64 13.33 -19.24
C LEU A 594 -20.67 12.63 -20.09
N PHE A 595 -20.22 11.79 -21.03
CA PHE A 595 -21.10 11.03 -21.89
C PHE A 595 -22.10 10.19 -21.07
N LYS A 596 -23.40 10.35 -21.37
CA LYS A 596 -24.48 9.61 -20.73
C LYS A 596 -25.08 8.57 -21.65
N ASN A 597 -25.59 9.00 -22.81
CA ASN A 597 -26.08 8.09 -23.83
C ASN A 597 -26.06 8.74 -25.23
N ALA A 598 -26.20 7.89 -26.27
CA ALA A 598 -26.39 8.31 -27.65
C ALA A 598 -27.62 7.62 -28.23
N SER A 599 -28.56 8.43 -28.79
CA SER A 599 -29.75 7.93 -29.49
C SER A 599 -29.54 8.03 -31.01
N PHE A 600 -29.61 6.88 -31.70
CA PHE A 600 -29.41 6.77 -33.13
C PHE A 600 -30.76 6.74 -33.86
N SER A 601 -31.04 7.75 -34.67
CA SER A 601 -32.31 7.86 -35.41
C SER A 601 -32.07 8.36 -36.83
N GLY A 602 -32.44 7.53 -37.81
CA GLY A 602 -32.24 7.86 -39.24
C GLY A 602 -30.77 8.14 -39.55
N HIS A 603 -30.46 9.38 -39.90
CA HIS A 603 -29.13 9.87 -40.26
C HIS A 603 -28.50 10.76 -39.16
N GLU A 604 -29.14 10.84 -38.02
CA GLU A 604 -28.70 11.69 -36.90
C GLU A 604 -28.42 10.87 -35.64
N VAL A 605 -27.43 11.29 -34.88
CA VAL A 605 -27.18 10.83 -33.52
C VAL A 605 -27.34 11.97 -32.56
N VAL A 606 -28.13 11.76 -31.50
CA VAL A 606 -28.33 12.73 -30.42
C VAL A 606 -27.60 12.24 -29.17
N VAL A 607 -26.62 13.02 -28.75
CA VAL A 607 -25.82 12.73 -27.56
C VAL A 607 -26.31 13.55 -26.38
N SER A 608 -26.50 12.90 -25.23
CA SER A 608 -26.77 13.53 -23.94
C SER A 608 -25.63 13.30 -22.96
N PHE A 609 -25.46 14.23 -22.05
CA PHE A 609 -24.38 14.25 -21.09
C PHE A 609 -24.92 14.39 -19.66
N GLU A 610 -24.13 13.91 -18.70
CA GLU A 610 -24.22 14.38 -17.34
C GLU A 610 -23.50 15.73 -17.23
N TYR A 611 -23.90 16.56 -16.26
CA TYR A 611 -23.34 17.92 -16.06
C TYR A 611 -23.47 18.80 -17.31
N ASP A 612 -24.61 18.69 -17.99
CA ASP A 612 -24.92 19.29 -19.27
C ASP A 612 -25.46 20.75 -19.20
N LYS A 613 -25.34 21.41 -18.03
CA LYS A 613 -25.83 22.77 -17.85
C LYS A 613 -25.03 23.74 -18.72
N ASP A 614 -25.76 24.48 -19.60
CA ASP A 614 -25.17 25.52 -20.44
C ASP A 614 -24.00 25.00 -21.32
N LEU A 615 -24.31 23.98 -22.13
CA LEU A 615 -23.34 23.47 -23.10
C LEU A 615 -22.97 24.55 -24.14
N HIS A 616 -21.68 24.77 -24.34
CA HIS A 616 -21.16 25.69 -25.35
C HIS A 616 -19.77 25.27 -25.81
N THR A 617 -19.17 26.01 -26.72
CA THR A 617 -17.79 25.76 -27.17
C THR A 617 -16.84 26.74 -26.47
N SER A 618 -15.70 26.25 -26.01
CA SER A 618 -14.74 27.03 -25.23
C SER A 618 -14.14 28.24 -25.99
N ASP A 619 -14.22 28.24 -27.32
CA ASP A 619 -13.63 29.23 -28.21
C ASP A 619 -14.63 29.91 -29.14
N ASN A 620 -15.91 29.73 -28.92
CA ASN A 620 -17.00 30.22 -29.78
C ASN A 620 -16.95 29.77 -31.26
N ALA A 621 -16.07 28.81 -31.58
CA ALA A 621 -15.99 28.18 -32.90
C ALA A 621 -16.99 27.00 -33.00
N PRO A 622 -17.32 26.50 -34.20
CA PRO A 622 -18.15 25.31 -34.35
C PRO A 622 -17.59 24.10 -33.55
N LEU A 623 -18.45 23.20 -33.10
CA LEU A 623 -18.07 21.97 -32.42
C LEU A 623 -17.14 21.13 -33.32
N ARG A 624 -16.08 20.61 -32.72
CA ARG A 624 -15.06 19.80 -33.40
C ARG A 624 -15.01 18.38 -32.88
N THR A 625 -14.29 17.52 -33.63
CA THR A 625 -13.85 16.19 -33.23
C THR A 625 -14.95 15.13 -33.01
N PHE A 626 -16.20 15.42 -33.43
CA PHE A 626 -17.23 14.39 -33.56
C PHE A 626 -17.02 13.59 -34.83
N GLU A 627 -17.15 12.27 -34.72
CA GLU A 627 -17.07 11.35 -35.84
C GLU A 627 -18.14 10.27 -35.74
N LEU A 628 -18.69 9.86 -36.90
CA LEU A 628 -19.70 8.81 -37.02
C LEU A 628 -19.18 7.67 -37.91
N ALA A 629 -19.57 6.45 -37.57
CA ALA A 629 -19.39 5.27 -38.46
C ALA A 629 -20.72 4.56 -38.71
N GLY A 630 -20.84 3.96 -39.88
CA GLY A 630 -21.95 3.07 -40.23
C GLY A 630 -21.65 1.60 -39.94
N GLU A 631 -22.29 0.71 -40.66
CA GLU A 631 -22.10 -0.75 -40.60
C GLU A 631 -20.68 -1.19 -41.00
N ASP A 632 -20.02 -0.38 -41.83
CA ASP A 632 -18.63 -0.61 -42.30
C ASP A 632 -17.56 -0.34 -41.20
N GLY A 633 -17.94 0.23 -40.08
CA GLY A 633 -17.01 0.55 -38.98
C GLY A 633 -16.03 1.68 -39.29
N ILE A 634 -16.15 2.35 -40.46
CA ILE A 634 -15.24 3.43 -40.88
C ILE A 634 -15.76 4.76 -40.30
N PHE A 635 -14.96 5.43 -39.48
CA PHE A 635 -15.29 6.71 -38.89
C PHE A 635 -15.00 7.88 -39.82
N TYR A 636 -16.00 8.73 -39.99
CA TYR A 636 -15.93 9.96 -40.79
C TYR A 636 -16.22 11.18 -39.91
N PRO A 637 -15.56 12.33 -40.15
CA PRO A 637 -15.91 13.59 -39.51
C PRO A 637 -17.39 13.92 -39.63
N ALA A 638 -17.95 14.47 -38.58
CA ALA A 638 -19.36 14.76 -38.49
C ALA A 638 -19.58 16.21 -38.03
N GLU A 639 -20.62 16.86 -38.61
CA GLU A 639 -21.09 18.16 -38.16
C GLU A 639 -21.89 17.96 -36.86
N ALA A 640 -21.59 18.77 -35.86
CA ALA A 640 -22.24 18.72 -34.56
C ALA A 640 -22.79 20.06 -34.17
N THR A 641 -24.01 20.12 -33.58
CA THR A 641 -24.68 21.32 -33.13
C THR A 641 -25.28 21.14 -31.74
N ILE A 642 -25.11 22.12 -30.88
CA ILE A 642 -25.75 22.14 -29.57
C ILE A 642 -27.21 22.54 -29.74
N SER A 643 -28.11 21.72 -29.21
CA SER A 643 -29.56 21.99 -29.21
C SER A 643 -30.08 21.73 -27.81
N ARG A 644 -30.43 22.81 -27.10
CA ARG A 644 -30.69 22.78 -25.66
C ARG A 644 -29.47 22.18 -24.93
N ASN A 645 -29.65 21.19 -24.07
CA ASN A 645 -28.55 20.53 -23.36
C ASN A 645 -28.13 19.18 -24.03
N LYS A 646 -28.18 19.09 -25.37
CA LYS A 646 -27.79 17.91 -26.14
C LYS A 646 -26.98 18.32 -27.35
N VAL A 647 -26.22 17.35 -27.91
CA VAL A 647 -25.47 17.55 -29.15
C VAL A 647 -26.09 16.67 -30.24
N LYS A 648 -26.48 17.27 -31.35
CA LYS A 648 -26.96 16.61 -32.56
C LYS A 648 -25.78 16.44 -33.52
N VAL A 649 -25.56 15.23 -34.02
CA VAL A 649 -24.42 14.89 -34.84
C VAL A 649 -24.87 14.23 -36.14
N LYS A 650 -24.36 14.74 -37.26
CA LYS A 650 -24.66 14.22 -38.62
C LYS A 650 -23.40 14.16 -39.47
N SER A 651 -23.34 13.19 -40.40
CA SER A 651 -22.29 13.14 -41.41
C SER A 651 -22.89 12.91 -42.78
N LYS A 652 -22.43 13.67 -43.76
CA LYS A 652 -22.84 13.48 -45.17
C LYS A 652 -22.43 12.09 -45.71
N LYS A 653 -21.37 11.51 -45.14
CA LYS A 653 -20.83 10.20 -45.54
C LYS A 653 -21.50 9.04 -44.85
N VAL A 654 -22.21 9.22 -43.74
CA VAL A 654 -22.81 8.16 -42.94
C VAL A 654 -24.32 8.34 -42.88
N LYS A 655 -25.02 7.59 -43.75
CA LYS A 655 -26.50 7.66 -43.86
C LYS A 655 -27.23 6.95 -42.71
N LYS A 656 -26.65 5.89 -42.16
CA LYS A 656 -27.21 5.12 -41.05
C LYS A 656 -26.11 4.90 -40.02
N PRO A 657 -25.92 5.86 -39.11
CA PRO A 657 -24.89 5.76 -38.09
C PRO A 657 -25.18 4.60 -37.12
N LYS A 658 -24.14 3.84 -36.80
CA LYS A 658 -24.11 2.76 -35.81
C LYS A 658 -23.18 3.07 -34.67
N MET A 659 -22.19 3.94 -34.87
CA MET A 659 -21.19 4.30 -33.89
C MET A 659 -20.93 5.80 -33.90
N ILE A 660 -20.58 6.31 -32.73
CA ILE A 660 -20.18 7.70 -32.54
C ILE A 660 -18.96 7.76 -31.61
N ARG A 661 -18.07 8.71 -31.88
CA ARG A 661 -16.98 9.04 -30.95
C ARG A 661 -16.69 10.54 -30.94
N TYR A 662 -16.09 11.00 -29.82
CA TYR A 662 -15.72 12.39 -29.59
C TYR A 662 -14.35 12.48 -28.96
N ALA A 663 -13.56 13.51 -29.34
CA ALA A 663 -12.18 13.72 -28.87
C ALA A 663 -11.29 12.46 -29.03
N TRP A 664 -11.50 11.75 -30.18
CA TRP A 664 -10.85 10.46 -30.42
C TRP A 664 -9.48 10.60 -31.10
N GLN A 665 -8.93 11.79 -31.12
CA GLN A 665 -7.55 12.03 -31.54
C GLN A 665 -6.63 11.94 -30.31
N PRO A 666 -5.43 11.31 -30.41
CA PRO A 666 -4.48 11.24 -29.30
C PRO A 666 -4.14 12.64 -28.74
N TYR A 667 -3.75 13.56 -29.60
CA TYR A 667 -3.76 15.01 -29.33
C TYR A 667 -5.03 15.61 -29.95
N THR A 668 -5.88 16.22 -29.12
CA THR A 668 -7.21 16.68 -29.55
C THR A 668 -7.40 18.17 -29.28
N ASN A 669 -8.10 18.84 -30.22
CA ASN A 669 -8.57 20.22 -30.08
C ASN A 669 -10.09 20.27 -29.82
N ALA A 670 -10.63 19.30 -29.17
CA ALA A 670 -12.03 19.21 -28.75
C ALA A 670 -12.42 20.43 -27.92
N ASN A 671 -13.61 21.01 -28.16
CA ASN A 671 -14.00 22.30 -27.59
C ASN A 671 -15.38 22.33 -26.89
N LEU A 672 -16.02 21.17 -26.65
CA LEU A 672 -17.26 21.12 -25.89
C LEU A 672 -16.99 21.28 -24.40
N VAL A 673 -17.68 22.29 -23.81
CA VAL A 673 -17.63 22.59 -22.37
C VAL A 673 -19.01 22.84 -21.81
N ASN A 674 -19.17 22.92 -20.51
CA ASN A 674 -20.38 23.32 -19.81
C ASN A 674 -20.21 24.67 -19.09
N ASN A 675 -21.16 25.04 -18.23
CA ASN A 675 -21.17 26.31 -17.47
C ASN A 675 -19.93 26.54 -16.58
N THR A 676 -19.11 25.55 -16.33
CA THR A 676 -17.83 25.69 -15.58
C THR A 676 -16.64 25.99 -16.49
N GLY A 677 -16.79 25.85 -17.78
CA GLY A 677 -15.69 25.83 -18.73
C GLY A 677 -14.87 24.56 -18.72
N PHE A 678 -15.28 23.53 -17.97
CA PHE A 678 -14.57 22.24 -17.94
C PHE A 678 -14.86 21.44 -19.22
N PRO A 679 -13.84 20.77 -19.79
CA PRO A 679 -13.99 20.06 -21.06
C PRO A 679 -14.78 18.77 -20.93
N ALA A 680 -15.47 18.41 -22.01
CA ALA A 680 -16.09 17.10 -22.14
C ALA A 680 -15.05 15.99 -22.27
N SER A 681 -15.35 14.84 -21.66
CA SER A 681 -14.47 13.66 -21.73
C SER A 681 -14.45 13.02 -23.12
N THR A 682 -13.34 12.37 -23.47
CA THR A 682 -13.27 11.44 -24.61
C THR A 682 -14.30 10.32 -24.42
N PHE A 683 -15.04 9.99 -25.48
CA PHE A 683 -15.94 8.84 -25.47
C PHE A 683 -16.08 8.18 -26.83
N ARG A 684 -16.47 6.89 -26.83
CA ARG A 684 -16.98 6.11 -27.94
C ARG A 684 -18.24 5.37 -27.49
N ALA A 685 -19.23 5.31 -28.35
CA ALA A 685 -20.46 4.58 -28.11
C ALA A 685 -20.98 3.92 -29.40
N GLU A 686 -21.68 2.83 -29.24
CA GLU A 686 -22.28 2.04 -30.31
C GLU A 686 -23.79 1.95 -30.10
N LYS A 687 -24.53 1.79 -31.18
CA LYS A 687 -25.97 1.56 -31.14
C LYS A 687 -26.21 0.19 -30.49
N THR A 688 -26.83 0.16 -29.33
CA THR A 688 -27.37 -1.09 -28.76
C THR A 688 -28.54 -1.57 -29.59
N GLU A 689 -28.61 -2.85 -29.89
CA GLU A 689 -29.69 -3.50 -30.65
C GLU A 689 -31.06 -3.29 -29.99
#